data_8ca43f62ac2c54d9626b2f9522b72eec
#
_entry.id   8ca43f62ac2c54d9626b2f9522b72eec
#
_cell.length_a   1.000
_cell.length_b   1.000
_cell.length_c   1.000
_cell.angle_alpha   90.00
_cell.angle_beta   90.00
_cell.angle_gamma   90.00
#
_symmetry.space_group_name_H-M   'P 1'
#
loop_
_entity.id
_entity.type
_entity.pdbx_description
1 polymer ?
#
loop_
_entity_poly.entity_id
_entity_poly.type
_entity_poly.pdbx_seq_one_letter_code
_entity_poly.pdbx_strand_id
1 'polypeptide(L)'
;TAVKLITQFGTIEELLNRLEEVTPAKTKNLLLEQGEQARMSRQLATIQLDCPLEFVPAHFQAKAPQAEILVSLLRELEFMTLAKAFQGETPEQNRLGADVEQIHDAAAADAFLKGQPAAAMLGLACVLTGEPGVRADIQGCALGRSDGNAAFVQGEARDWPRPLIECLHDGNKPKAVQDLKPLLLALHRQGIDMPGPYFDTMVADYLLNPNRRAHTLEAIAMDLLSYQLGAGVSEDTGKGPQSLFDVDENLVRRTGEAAAVTAKVAPMLRERLREQGSLPLFQDVEMPLVPVLAEIERNGFLLDVEGLQTLSKELERELEQMVGSIYRLAGGEFNIGSPKQLATVLFETLGLKPLRKTKTGYSTDEDTLTQLASQHDLPAQILNYRTLTKLKSTYVDALPQLINPETKRLHTSLNQTVAATGRLSSTDPNLQNIPVKGDYGLRIREAFIAPPGHQLLCADYSQVEPRILAHLSQDPRLLQVFEKGEDIHMATAMEIFNLPAGEVTREMRRAAKSVVFGIVYGISPFGLASNIGVPQADAKKYIETFFEKFAAVRALMDRNIDDGKTKGYTTTILGRRRPIPELQGGDPSQRGVGERMAVNSPIQGSAADLIKVAMIDVHQRLQDELPTTKMILQVHDELIFETPEADLERAKQLVKQVMEATGTKLGLSVPLKVDLGVGLNWRVAHP
;
A
#
# COMPACT_ATOMS: atom_id res chain seq x y z
N THR A 1 44.79 -4.77 -4.25
CA THR A 1 45.55 -6.05 -4.31
C THR A 1 46.04 -6.32 -5.73
N ALA A 2 45.20 -6.24 -6.77
CA ALA A 2 45.56 -6.53 -8.16
C ALA A 2 46.70 -5.65 -8.66
N VAL A 3 46.66 -4.33 -8.46
CA VAL A 3 47.74 -3.41 -8.86
C VAL A 3 49.07 -3.81 -8.23
N LYS A 4 49.09 -4.15 -6.92
CA LYS A 4 50.34 -4.58 -6.25
C LYS A 4 50.90 -5.85 -6.86
N LEU A 5 50.07 -6.82 -7.18
CA LEU A 5 50.49 -8.09 -7.79
C LEU A 5 51.04 -7.86 -9.21
N ILE A 6 50.35 -7.08 -10.03
CA ILE A 6 50.85 -6.78 -11.39
C ILE A 6 52.11 -5.94 -11.35
N THR A 7 52.25 -5.00 -10.42
CA THR A 7 53.50 -4.23 -10.24
C THR A 7 54.67 -5.15 -9.83
N GLN A 8 54.40 -6.20 -9.02
CA GLN A 8 55.45 -7.12 -8.56
C GLN A 8 55.82 -8.18 -9.59
N PHE A 9 54.83 -8.71 -10.30
CA PHE A 9 55.03 -9.86 -11.21
C PHE A 9 55.04 -9.48 -12.71
N GLY A 10 54.67 -8.24 -13.05
CA GLY A 10 54.64 -7.72 -14.42
C GLY A 10 53.35 -8.12 -15.18
N THR A 11 53.11 -9.38 -15.39
CA THR A 11 51.97 -9.88 -16.17
C THR A 11 51.13 -10.90 -15.37
N ILE A 12 49.91 -11.14 -15.81
CA ILE A 12 49.04 -12.20 -15.23
C ILE A 12 49.69 -13.60 -15.42
N GLU A 13 50.34 -13.82 -16.56
CA GLU A 13 51.02 -15.10 -16.84
C GLU A 13 52.17 -15.33 -15.89
N GLU A 14 53.06 -14.32 -15.70
CA GLU A 14 54.16 -14.42 -14.75
C GLU A 14 53.67 -14.60 -13.31
N LEU A 15 52.61 -13.89 -12.93
CA LEU A 15 51.97 -14.06 -11.63
C LEU A 15 51.47 -15.51 -11.43
N LEU A 16 50.79 -16.09 -12.42
CA LEU A 16 50.25 -17.45 -12.34
C LEU A 16 51.36 -18.52 -12.41
N ASN A 17 52.47 -18.24 -13.05
CA ASN A 17 53.62 -19.14 -13.08
C ASN A 17 54.44 -19.11 -11.78
N ARG A 18 54.33 -18.03 -10.99
CA ARG A 18 55.13 -17.81 -9.77
C ARG A 18 54.22 -17.69 -8.51
N LEU A 19 53.17 -18.50 -8.46
CA LEU A 19 52.18 -18.50 -7.36
C LEU A 19 52.78 -18.82 -5.99
N GLU A 20 53.91 -19.50 -5.94
CA GLU A 20 54.60 -19.80 -4.70
C GLU A 20 55.11 -18.55 -3.96
N GLU A 21 55.39 -17.47 -4.70
CA GLU A 21 55.86 -16.20 -4.16
C GLU A 21 54.72 -15.26 -3.73
N VAL A 22 53.46 -15.65 -3.97
CA VAL A 22 52.28 -14.81 -3.66
C VAL A 22 51.95 -14.89 -2.18
N THR A 23 51.88 -13.74 -1.52
CA THR A 23 51.41 -13.58 -0.16
C THR A 23 50.24 -12.58 -0.09
N PRO A 24 49.23 -12.78 0.77
CA PRO A 24 49.03 -13.84 1.76
C PRO A 24 48.52 -15.15 1.13
N ALA A 25 48.64 -16.25 1.86
CA ALA A 25 48.19 -17.59 1.39
C ALA A 25 46.75 -17.65 0.85
N LYS A 26 45.84 -16.85 1.39
CA LYS A 26 44.46 -16.73 0.88
C LYS A 26 44.41 -16.25 -0.56
N THR A 27 45.28 -15.30 -0.94
CA THR A 27 45.34 -14.79 -2.31
C THR A 27 45.97 -15.80 -3.25
N LYS A 28 47.01 -16.52 -2.80
CA LYS A 28 47.61 -17.63 -3.54
C LYS A 28 46.58 -18.72 -3.87
N ASN A 29 45.81 -19.20 -2.86
CA ASN A 29 44.79 -20.22 -3.05
C ASN A 29 43.71 -19.77 -4.04
N LEU A 30 43.23 -18.52 -3.94
CA LEU A 30 42.27 -17.96 -4.87
C LEU A 30 42.75 -17.96 -6.31
N LEU A 31 44.05 -17.59 -6.54
CA LEU A 31 44.65 -17.59 -7.86
C LEU A 31 44.90 -19.01 -8.40
N LEU A 32 45.16 -19.98 -7.53
CA LEU A 32 45.22 -21.38 -7.89
C LEU A 32 43.86 -21.95 -8.39
N GLU A 33 42.78 -21.56 -7.71
CA GLU A 33 41.42 -21.99 -8.06
C GLU A 33 40.89 -21.28 -9.30
N GLN A 34 41.17 -19.96 -9.44
CA GLN A 34 40.56 -19.11 -10.46
C GLN A 34 41.53 -18.56 -11.52
N GLY A 35 42.70 -19.19 -11.68
CA GLY A 35 43.70 -18.72 -12.63
C GLY A 35 43.19 -18.72 -14.08
N GLU A 36 42.45 -19.71 -14.50
CA GLU A 36 41.84 -19.80 -15.84
C GLU A 36 40.80 -18.69 -16.05
N GLN A 37 40.05 -18.36 -15.04
CA GLN A 37 39.09 -17.23 -15.10
C GLN A 37 39.82 -15.87 -15.24
N ALA A 38 40.97 -15.74 -14.62
CA ALA A 38 41.79 -14.54 -14.77
C ALA A 38 42.36 -14.40 -16.21
N ARG A 39 42.76 -15.53 -16.84
CA ARG A 39 43.19 -15.55 -18.26
C ARG A 39 42.06 -15.19 -19.19
N MET A 40 40.88 -15.80 -18.99
CA MET A 40 39.68 -15.48 -19.76
C MET A 40 39.30 -14.01 -19.63
N SER A 41 39.29 -13.47 -18.42
CA SER A 41 39.01 -12.06 -18.17
C SER A 41 40.02 -11.12 -18.89
N ARG A 42 41.31 -11.46 -18.91
CA ARG A 42 42.30 -10.72 -19.67
C ARG A 42 42.01 -10.77 -21.17
N GLN A 43 41.72 -11.95 -21.71
CA GLN A 43 41.39 -12.10 -23.13
C GLN A 43 40.19 -11.26 -23.53
N LEU A 44 39.10 -11.28 -22.71
CA LEU A 44 37.90 -10.48 -22.95
C LEU A 44 38.14 -8.96 -22.80
N ALA A 45 39.03 -8.56 -21.89
CA ALA A 45 39.37 -7.16 -21.69
C ALA A 45 40.39 -6.60 -22.70
N THR A 46 41.06 -7.48 -23.47
CA THR A 46 42.07 -7.07 -24.46
C THR A 46 41.35 -6.63 -25.73
N ILE A 47 41.57 -5.36 -26.12
CA ILE A 47 40.99 -4.79 -27.34
C ILE A 47 41.65 -5.47 -28.56
N GLN A 48 40.79 -6.04 -29.41
CA GLN A 48 41.24 -6.60 -30.70
C GLN A 48 41.39 -5.46 -31.72
N LEU A 49 42.61 -5.27 -32.24
CA LEU A 49 42.92 -4.17 -33.15
C LEU A 49 42.80 -4.54 -34.65
N ASP A 50 42.71 -5.84 -34.93
CA ASP A 50 42.68 -6.42 -36.27
C ASP A 50 41.31 -7.02 -36.63
N CYS A 51 40.27 -6.47 -36.07
CA CYS A 51 38.91 -6.86 -36.46
C CYS A 51 38.70 -6.57 -37.95
N PRO A 52 38.12 -7.50 -38.72
CA PRO A 52 37.88 -7.33 -40.16
C PRO A 52 36.64 -6.40 -40.35
N LEU A 53 36.80 -5.12 -39.96
CA LEU A 53 35.76 -4.11 -40.09
C LEU A 53 36.20 -3.10 -41.17
N GLU A 54 35.39 -2.94 -42.19
CA GLU A 54 35.54 -1.85 -43.15
C GLU A 54 34.91 -0.57 -42.54
N PHE A 55 35.77 0.43 -42.30
CA PHE A 55 35.30 1.73 -41.81
C PHE A 55 34.78 2.59 -42.95
N VAL A 56 33.47 2.61 -43.12
CA VAL A 56 32.77 3.47 -44.09
C VAL A 56 32.13 4.63 -43.33
N PRO A 57 32.68 5.86 -43.39
CA PRO A 57 32.16 7.00 -42.60
C PRO A 57 30.68 7.28 -42.79
N ALA A 58 30.12 7.02 -43.97
CA ALA A 58 28.71 7.21 -44.28
C ALA A 58 27.77 6.28 -43.44
N HIS A 59 28.28 5.13 -42.99
CA HIS A 59 27.49 4.21 -42.14
C HIS A 59 27.38 4.70 -40.69
N PHE A 60 28.25 5.62 -40.27
CA PHE A 60 28.31 6.17 -38.91
C PHE A 60 27.60 7.54 -38.80
N GLN A 61 26.92 7.99 -39.85
CA GLN A 61 26.09 9.19 -39.77
C GLN A 61 24.89 8.94 -38.85
N ALA A 62 24.71 9.83 -37.88
CA ALA A 62 23.53 9.80 -37.03
C ALA A 62 22.27 10.02 -37.87
N LYS A 63 21.39 9.05 -37.87
CA LYS A 63 20.07 9.14 -38.50
C LYS A 63 19.05 9.45 -37.43
N ALA A 64 17.99 10.18 -37.81
CA ALA A 64 16.84 10.35 -36.91
C ALA A 64 16.29 8.96 -36.54
N PRO A 65 16.00 8.72 -35.26
CA PRO A 65 15.46 7.45 -34.81
C PRO A 65 14.08 7.21 -35.45
N GLN A 66 13.78 5.96 -35.74
CA GLN A 66 12.41 5.56 -36.14
C GLN A 66 11.55 5.60 -34.89
N ALA A 67 10.84 6.72 -34.68
CA ALA A 67 10.15 7.03 -33.42
C ALA A 67 9.19 5.91 -32.97
N GLU A 68 8.41 5.33 -33.88
CA GLU A 68 7.44 4.25 -33.56
C GLU A 68 8.14 3.01 -33.00
N ILE A 69 9.22 2.56 -33.64
CA ILE A 69 9.98 1.38 -33.20
C ILE A 69 10.71 1.66 -31.89
N LEU A 70 11.35 2.84 -31.80
CA LEU A 70 12.07 3.25 -30.60
C LEU A 70 11.13 3.38 -29.40
N VAL A 71 9.99 4.04 -29.56
CA VAL A 71 9.02 4.21 -28.49
C VAL A 71 8.44 2.87 -28.04
N SER A 72 8.15 1.96 -28.99
CA SER A 72 7.68 0.60 -28.65
C SER A 72 8.72 -0.16 -27.82
N LEU A 73 9.99 -0.13 -28.24
CA LEU A 73 11.08 -0.80 -27.52
C LEU A 73 11.35 -0.16 -26.15
N LEU A 74 11.33 1.17 -26.05
CA LEU A 74 11.51 1.86 -24.78
C LEU A 74 10.40 1.55 -23.78
N ARG A 75 9.17 1.31 -24.27
CA ARG A 75 8.04 0.86 -23.43
C ARG A 75 8.22 -0.58 -22.98
N GLU A 76 8.62 -1.48 -23.84
CA GLU A 76 8.92 -2.88 -23.50
C GLU A 76 9.99 -2.95 -22.39
N LEU A 77 10.96 -2.04 -22.47
CA LEU A 77 12.05 -1.90 -21.48
C LEU A 77 11.67 -1.03 -20.26
N GLU A 78 10.43 -0.56 -20.16
CA GLU A 78 9.91 0.31 -19.08
C GLU A 78 10.64 1.67 -18.94
N PHE A 79 11.30 2.16 -19.99
CA PHE A 79 11.94 3.47 -20.02
C PHE A 79 10.94 4.59 -20.38
N MET A 80 9.91 4.77 -19.55
CA MET A 80 8.77 5.65 -19.84
C MET A 80 9.14 7.11 -20.08
N THR A 81 10.12 7.64 -19.35
CA THR A 81 10.61 9.01 -19.56
C THR A 81 11.24 9.20 -20.93
N LEU A 82 12.03 8.21 -21.38
CA LEU A 82 12.62 8.25 -22.73
C LEU A 82 11.56 8.01 -23.81
N ALA A 83 10.65 7.06 -23.59
CA ALA A 83 9.54 6.83 -24.51
C ALA A 83 8.74 8.12 -24.76
N LYS A 84 8.42 8.86 -23.69
CA LYS A 84 7.76 10.16 -23.78
C LYS A 84 8.55 11.20 -24.58
N ALA A 85 9.88 11.23 -24.41
CA ALA A 85 10.75 12.21 -25.11
C ALA A 85 10.86 11.97 -26.63
N PHE A 86 10.69 10.71 -27.08
CA PHE A 86 10.75 10.34 -28.50
C PHE A 86 9.35 10.13 -29.14
N GLN A 87 8.30 10.16 -28.35
CA GLN A 87 6.93 10.11 -28.82
C GLN A 87 6.57 11.49 -29.39
N GLY A 88 6.31 11.58 -30.70
CA GLY A 88 5.78 12.79 -31.31
C GLY A 88 4.43 13.21 -30.71
N GLU A 89 4.04 14.45 -30.90
CA GLU A 89 2.71 14.91 -30.53
C GLU A 89 1.64 14.09 -31.30
N THR A 90 0.58 13.67 -30.60
CA THR A 90 -0.57 13.03 -31.24
C THR A 90 -1.19 14.05 -32.20
N PRO A 91 -1.32 13.75 -33.51
CA PRO A 91 -1.94 14.68 -34.45
C PRO A 91 -3.33 15.09 -33.96
N GLU A 92 -3.68 16.36 -34.08
CA GLU A 92 -4.99 16.89 -33.65
C GLU A 92 -6.19 16.08 -34.17
N GLN A 93 -6.10 15.57 -35.38
CA GLN A 93 -7.13 14.74 -36.03
C GLN A 93 -7.35 13.38 -35.34
N ASN A 94 -6.42 12.90 -34.53
CA ASN A 94 -6.51 11.61 -33.83
C ASN A 94 -6.77 11.78 -32.31
N ARG A 95 -7.05 12.99 -31.84
CA ARG A 95 -7.33 13.25 -30.42
C ARG A 95 -8.73 12.79 -30.04
N LEU A 96 -8.80 12.02 -28.97
CA LEU A 96 -10.06 11.63 -28.36
C LEU A 96 -10.66 12.85 -27.64
N GLY A 97 -11.95 13.11 -27.83
CA GLY A 97 -12.61 14.27 -27.22
C GLY A 97 -12.01 15.62 -27.67
N ALA A 98 -11.52 15.72 -28.92
CA ALA A 98 -10.97 16.97 -29.47
C ALA A 98 -12.04 18.07 -29.55
N ASP A 99 -13.23 17.69 -30.00
CA ASP A 99 -14.41 18.55 -30.05
C ASP A 99 -15.36 18.16 -28.91
N VAL A 100 -15.41 18.98 -27.87
CA VAL A 100 -16.27 18.73 -26.71
C VAL A 100 -17.59 19.49 -26.93
N GLU A 101 -18.68 18.76 -27.11
CA GLU A 101 -20.03 19.34 -27.23
C GLU A 101 -20.45 19.95 -25.88
N GLN A 102 -20.98 21.17 -25.88
CA GLN A 102 -21.53 21.77 -24.68
C GLN A 102 -22.98 21.35 -24.47
N ILE A 103 -23.30 20.82 -23.31
CA ILE A 103 -24.65 20.45 -22.90
C ILE A 103 -25.27 21.59 -22.11
N HIS A 104 -26.17 22.35 -22.75
CA HIS A 104 -26.86 23.47 -22.11
C HIS A 104 -28.30 23.17 -21.74
N ASP A 105 -28.91 22.14 -22.33
CA ASP A 105 -30.31 21.78 -22.13
C ASP A 105 -30.58 20.27 -22.24
N ALA A 106 -31.83 19.90 -21.97
CA ALA A 106 -32.27 18.50 -22.01
C ALA A 106 -32.20 17.90 -23.43
N ALA A 107 -32.38 18.68 -24.47
CA ALA A 107 -32.35 18.17 -25.87
C ALA A 107 -30.92 17.81 -26.27
N ALA A 108 -29.94 18.65 -25.94
CA ALA A 108 -28.51 18.36 -26.17
C ALA A 108 -28.06 17.12 -25.37
N ALA A 109 -28.49 17.02 -24.10
CA ALA A 109 -28.21 15.84 -23.27
C ALA A 109 -28.76 14.55 -23.86
N ASP A 110 -30.02 14.55 -24.25
CA ASP A 110 -30.68 13.43 -24.89
C ASP A 110 -30.00 13.02 -26.22
N ALA A 111 -29.64 14.01 -27.05
CA ALA A 111 -28.96 13.76 -28.34
C ALA A 111 -27.62 13.06 -28.13
N PHE A 112 -26.82 13.55 -27.19
CA PHE A 112 -25.53 12.93 -26.82
C PHE A 112 -25.71 11.50 -26.29
N LEU A 113 -26.61 11.31 -25.34
CA LEU A 113 -26.84 10.00 -24.68
C LEU A 113 -27.42 8.94 -25.65
N LYS A 114 -28.24 9.34 -26.64
CA LYS A 114 -28.76 8.46 -27.70
C LYS A 114 -27.67 7.93 -28.64
N GLY A 115 -26.57 8.66 -28.78
CA GLY A 115 -25.42 8.22 -29.55
C GLY A 115 -24.59 7.11 -28.88
N GLN A 116 -24.83 6.81 -27.60
CA GLN A 116 -24.13 5.77 -26.85
C GLN A 116 -24.86 4.43 -26.98
N PRO A 117 -24.19 3.34 -27.42
CA PRO A 117 -24.79 2.00 -27.40
C PRO A 117 -25.18 1.59 -25.97
N ALA A 118 -26.34 0.95 -25.79
CA ALA A 118 -26.86 0.63 -24.45
C ALA A 118 -25.94 -0.23 -23.59
N ALA A 119 -25.16 -1.12 -24.20
CA ALA A 119 -24.21 -2.00 -23.52
C ALA A 119 -22.80 -1.39 -23.33
N ALA A 120 -22.52 -0.23 -23.95
CA ALA A 120 -21.21 0.41 -23.85
C ALA A 120 -21.12 1.26 -22.58
N MET A 121 -19.93 1.28 -21.96
CA MET A 121 -19.70 2.09 -20.77
C MET A 121 -19.62 3.58 -21.13
N LEU A 122 -20.37 4.40 -20.40
CA LEU A 122 -20.26 5.85 -20.48
C LEU A 122 -19.10 6.31 -19.59
N GLY A 123 -18.10 6.96 -20.19
CA GLY A 123 -17.00 7.54 -19.44
C GLY A 123 -17.42 8.82 -18.74
N LEU A 124 -17.04 8.99 -17.48
CA LEU A 124 -17.31 10.19 -16.69
C LEU A 124 -15.99 10.77 -16.18
N ALA A 125 -15.81 12.07 -16.33
CA ALA A 125 -14.71 12.81 -15.71
C ALA A 125 -15.27 14.14 -15.20
N CYS A 126 -15.16 14.38 -13.89
CA CYS A 126 -15.70 15.59 -13.27
C CYS A 126 -14.60 16.53 -12.83
N VAL A 127 -14.88 17.83 -12.96
CA VAL A 127 -14.06 18.90 -12.40
C VAL A 127 -14.45 19.04 -10.93
N LEU A 128 -13.60 18.54 -10.05
CA LEU A 128 -13.77 18.64 -8.59
C LEU A 128 -12.99 19.86 -8.07
N THR A 129 -13.60 20.60 -7.16
CA THR A 129 -13.04 21.78 -6.52
C THR A 129 -13.18 21.71 -5.01
N GLY A 130 -12.59 22.66 -4.30
CA GLY A 130 -12.57 22.64 -2.83
C GLY A 130 -11.50 21.70 -2.28
N GLU A 131 -11.65 21.32 -1.02
CA GLU A 131 -10.75 20.37 -0.39
C GLU A 131 -11.11 18.94 -0.83
N PRO A 132 -10.11 18.10 -1.13
CA PRO A 132 -10.35 16.71 -1.53
C PRO A 132 -11.17 15.91 -0.50
N GLY A 133 -11.86 14.87 -0.95
CA GLY A 133 -12.67 13.99 -0.11
C GLY A 133 -14.09 14.52 0.11
N VAL A 134 -14.57 14.51 1.34
CA VAL A 134 -15.97 14.83 1.70
C VAL A 134 -16.35 16.31 1.50
N ARG A 135 -15.39 17.17 1.23
CA ARG A 135 -15.61 18.63 0.97
C ARG A 135 -15.49 19.00 -0.50
N ALA A 136 -15.22 18.04 -1.36
CA ALA A 136 -15.15 18.31 -2.79
C ALA A 136 -16.52 18.65 -3.38
N ASP A 137 -16.55 19.70 -4.21
CA ASP A 137 -17.72 20.11 -4.98
C ASP A 137 -17.48 19.88 -6.48
N ILE A 138 -18.56 19.73 -7.25
CA ILE A 138 -18.51 19.55 -8.70
C ILE A 138 -18.78 20.89 -9.38
N GLN A 139 -17.88 21.32 -10.27
CA GLN A 139 -18.07 22.50 -11.13
C GLN A 139 -18.48 22.17 -12.55
N GLY A 140 -18.39 20.92 -12.94
CA GLY A 140 -18.78 20.43 -14.25
C GLY A 140 -18.38 18.99 -14.44
N CYS A 141 -18.93 18.37 -15.45
CA CYS A 141 -18.62 16.98 -15.77
C CYS A 141 -18.57 16.78 -17.30
N ALA A 142 -17.58 16.03 -17.76
CA ALA A 142 -17.53 15.53 -19.10
C ALA A 142 -18.07 14.11 -19.16
N LEU A 143 -18.79 13.83 -20.24
CA LEU A 143 -19.27 12.52 -20.64
C LEU A 143 -18.51 12.09 -21.88
N GLY A 144 -17.98 10.86 -21.87
CA GLY A 144 -17.24 10.29 -23.00
C GLY A 144 -17.93 9.06 -23.54
N ARG A 145 -17.98 8.94 -24.85
CA ARG A 145 -18.50 7.76 -25.55
C ARG A 145 -17.38 6.88 -26.07
N SER A 146 -17.67 5.62 -26.27
CA SER A 146 -16.70 4.63 -26.79
C SER A 146 -16.17 4.93 -28.19
N ASP A 147 -16.90 5.75 -28.99
CA ASP A 147 -16.49 6.24 -30.31
C ASP A 147 -15.44 7.38 -30.25
N GLY A 148 -15.13 7.90 -29.05
CA GLY A 148 -14.15 8.95 -28.80
C GLY A 148 -14.75 10.35 -28.73
N ASN A 149 -16.06 10.52 -28.93
CA ASN A 149 -16.74 11.80 -28.73
C ASN A 149 -16.93 12.12 -27.26
N ALA A 150 -16.93 13.41 -26.92
CA ALA A 150 -17.16 13.87 -25.56
C ALA A 150 -18.14 15.04 -25.54
N ALA A 151 -18.84 15.18 -24.41
CA ALA A 151 -19.66 16.34 -24.13
C ALA A 151 -19.39 16.82 -22.70
N PHE A 152 -19.59 18.10 -22.44
CA PHE A 152 -19.37 18.74 -21.15
C PHE A 152 -20.62 19.46 -20.67
N VAL A 153 -20.97 19.26 -19.40
CA VAL A 153 -21.99 20.03 -18.69
C VAL A 153 -21.33 20.85 -17.59
N GLN A 154 -21.59 22.16 -17.59
CA GLN A 154 -21.06 23.08 -16.60
C GLN A 154 -22.01 23.19 -15.39
N GLY A 155 -21.45 23.55 -14.21
CA GLY A 155 -22.21 23.81 -13.01
C GLY A 155 -22.30 22.62 -12.06
N GLU A 156 -23.01 22.85 -10.96
CA GLU A 156 -23.27 21.85 -9.95
C GLU A 156 -24.17 20.72 -10.48
N ALA A 157 -23.93 19.51 -10.03
CA ALA A 157 -24.66 18.33 -10.57
C ALA A 157 -26.18 18.41 -10.34
N ARG A 158 -26.63 19.05 -9.28
CA ARG A 158 -28.08 19.27 -9.02
C ARG A 158 -28.79 20.15 -10.05
N ASP A 159 -28.03 21.00 -10.78
CA ASP A 159 -28.54 21.90 -11.80
C ASP A 159 -28.43 21.34 -13.23
N TRP A 160 -27.88 20.12 -13.38
CA TRP A 160 -27.72 19.52 -14.68
C TRP A 160 -29.04 19.14 -15.34
N PRO A 161 -29.08 19.12 -16.67
CA PRO A 161 -30.27 18.71 -17.41
C PRO A 161 -30.79 17.33 -16.96
N ARG A 162 -32.11 17.22 -16.78
CA ARG A 162 -32.77 16.04 -16.26
C ARG A 162 -32.36 14.71 -16.91
N PRO A 163 -32.15 14.57 -18.23
CA PRO A 163 -31.70 13.32 -18.84
C PRO A 163 -30.34 12.85 -18.33
N LEU A 164 -29.42 13.77 -17.94
CA LEU A 164 -28.13 13.39 -17.36
C LEU A 164 -28.31 12.84 -15.96
N ILE A 165 -29.13 13.48 -15.13
CA ILE A 165 -29.43 13.02 -13.77
C ILE A 165 -30.11 11.64 -13.83
N GLU A 166 -31.09 11.46 -14.71
CA GLU A 166 -31.74 10.17 -14.94
C GLU A 166 -30.74 9.10 -15.41
N CYS A 167 -29.80 9.45 -16.27
CA CYS A 167 -28.72 8.56 -16.69
C CYS A 167 -27.79 8.17 -15.53
N LEU A 168 -27.46 9.09 -14.63
CA LEU A 168 -26.67 8.78 -13.43
C LEU A 168 -27.42 7.85 -12.48
N HIS A 169 -28.72 8.09 -12.27
CA HIS A 169 -29.57 7.28 -11.41
C HIS A 169 -29.91 5.89 -12.01
N ASP A 170 -29.75 5.69 -13.33
CA ASP A 170 -30.08 4.42 -13.97
C ASP A 170 -29.06 3.33 -13.58
N GLY A 171 -29.46 2.44 -12.69
CA GLY A 171 -28.66 1.30 -12.23
C GLY A 171 -28.37 0.24 -13.29
N ASN A 172 -28.93 0.36 -14.52
CA ASN A 172 -28.68 -0.57 -15.62
C ASN A 172 -27.62 -0.01 -16.62
N LYS A 173 -27.32 1.28 -16.55
CA LYS A 173 -26.32 1.89 -17.44
C LYS A 173 -24.92 1.77 -16.86
N PRO A 174 -23.99 1.07 -17.53
CA PRO A 174 -22.62 0.95 -17.07
C PRO A 174 -21.87 2.27 -17.22
N LYS A 175 -21.22 2.70 -16.15
CA LYS A 175 -20.45 3.95 -16.06
C LYS A 175 -18.98 3.63 -15.78
N ALA A 176 -18.07 4.22 -16.54
CA ALA A 176 -16.63 4.10 -16.33
C ALA A 176 -16.07 5.41 -15.78
N VAL A 177 -15.24 5.32 -14.76
CA VAL A 177 -14.65 6.47 -14.06
C VAL A 177 -13.19 6.17 -13.75
N GLN A 178 -12.35 7.18 -13.74
CA GLN A 178 -11.03 7.12 -13.15
C GLN A 178 -11.12 7.64 -11.72
N ASP A 179 -10.88 6.80 -10.72
CA ASP A 179 -11.03 7.12 -9.29
C ASP A 179 -12.48 7.49 -8.92
N LEU A 180 -13.32 6.47 -8.78
CA LEU A 180 -14.78 6.61 -8.59
C LEU A 180 -15.15 7.21 -7.22
N LYS A 181 -14.39 6.93 -6.17
CA LYS A 181 -14.78 7.28 -4.79
C LYS A 181 -14.94 8.80 -4.57
N PRO A 182 -14.02 9.69 -5.01
CA PRO A 182 -14.20 11.14 -4.91
C PRO A 182 -15.45 11.64 -5.64
N LEU A 183 -15.79 11.03 -6.78
CA LEU A 183 -17.00 11.38 -7.51
C LEU A 183 -18.25 11.01 -6.73
N LEU A 184 -18.31 9.84 -6.11
CA LEU A 184 -19.45 9.42 -5.26
C LEU A 184 -19.63 10.36 -4.07
N LEU A 185 -18.54 10.79 -3.43
CA LEU A 185 -18.59 11.74 -2.31
C LEU A 185 -19.15 13.11 -2.75
N ALA A 186 -18.66 13.62 -3.88
CA ALA A 186 -19.09 14.94 -4.38
C ALA A 186 -20.54 14.92 -4.90
N LEU A 187 -20.98 13.87 -5.58
CA LEU A 187 -22.38 13.69 -6.00
C LEU A 187 -23.31 13.60 -4.80
N HIS A 188 -22.95 12.80 -3.80
CA HIS A 188 -23.76 12.67 -2.59
C HIS A 188 -23.90 14.00 -1.83
N ARG A 189 -22.84 14.82 -1.78
CA ARG A 189 -22.87 16.16 -1.20
C ARG A 189 -23.93 17.05 -1.88
N GLN A 190 -24.17 16.85 -3.16
CA GLN A 190 -25.17 17.56 -3.94
C GLN A 190 -26.55 16.85 -4.01
N GLY A 191 -26.73 15.79 -3.23
CA GLY A 191 -28.00 15.05 -3.14
C GLY A 191 -28.28 14.15 -4.35
N ILE A 192 -27.25 13.76 -5.11
CA ILE A 192 -27.37 12.89 -6.26
C ILE A 192 -26.77 11.51 -5.93
N ASP A 193 -27.56 10.47 -6.08
CA ASP A 193 -27.12 9.09 -6.01
C ASP A 193 -26.78 8.57 -7.39
N MET A 194 -25.67 7.89 -7.50
CA MET A 194 -25.24 7.21 -8.71
C MET A 194 -25.05 5.72 -8.42
N PRO A 195 -26.08 4.89 -8.60
CA PRO A 195 -25.96 3.45 -8.41
C PRO A 195 -25.12 2.81 -9.54
N GLY A 196 -24.50 1.63 -9.21
CA GLY A 196 -23.79 0.82 -10.21
C GLY A 196 -24.68 0.34 -11.37
N PRO A 197 -24.13 -0.35 -12.37
CA PRO A 197 -22.78 -0.90 -12.36
C PRO A 197 -21.69 0.13 -12.70
N TYR A 198 -20.57 0.07 -11.96
CA TYR A 198 -19.42 0.93 -12.18
C TYR A 198 -18.24 0.15 -12.75
N PHE A 199 -17.34 0.89 -13.40
CA PHE A 199 -16.01 0.42 -13.76
C PHE A 199 -14.98 1.50 -13.41
N ASP A 200 -14.22 1.29 -12.34
CA ASP A 200 -13.12 2.18 -11.99
C ASP A 200 -11.84 1.74 -12.67
N THR A 201 -11.32 2.60 -13.56
CA THR A 201 -10.11 2.29 -14.35
C THR A 201 -8.84 2.28 -13.49
N MET A 202 -8.80 3.06 -12.39
CA MET A 202 -7.69 3.04 -11.43
C MET A 202 -7.63 1.71 -10.67
N VAL A 203 -8.76 1.24 -10.16
CA VAL A 203 -8.87 -0.05 -9.45
C VAL A 203 -8.58 -1.22 -10.39
N ALA A 204 -9.04 -1.14 -11.64
CA ALA A 204 -8.76 -2.15 -12.65
C ALA A 204 -7.26 -2.26 -12.97
N ASP A 205 -6.59 -1.12 -13.20
CA ASP A 205 -5.14 -1.09 -13.45
C ASP A 205 -4.34 -1.55 -12.22
N TYR A 206 -4.79 -1.21 -11.01
CA TYR A 206 -4.17 -1.70 -9.79
C TYR A 206 -4.19 -3.23 -9.68
N LEU A 207 -5.29 -3.89 -10.00
CA LEU A 207 -5.36 -5.36 -10.00
C LEU A 207 -4.46 -6.00 -11.05
N LEU A 208 -4.27 -5.34 -12.20
CA LEU A 208 -3.38 -5.78 -13.26
C LEU A 208 -1.90 -5.53 -12.92
N ASN A 209 -1.60 -4.40 -12.28
CA ASN A 209 -0.26 -3.87 -12.06
C ASN A 209 -0.02 -3.42 -10.60
N PRO A 210 -0.19 -4.27 -9.57
CA PRO A 210 -0.19 -3.85 -8.16
C PRO A 210 1.16 -3.30 -7.65
N ASN A 211 2.24 -3.46 -8.40
CA ASN A 211 3.56 -2.90 -8.10
C ASN A 211 3.77 -1.48 -8.67
N ARG A 212 2.87 -0.99 -9.51
CA ARG A 212 2.93 0.37 -10.05
C ARG A 212 2.68 1.38 -8.93
N ARG A 213 3.42 2.48 -8.91
CA ARG A 213 3.30 3.51 -7.85
C ARG A 213 2.02 4.36 -7.97
N ALA A 214 1.57 4.59 -9.19
CA ALA A 214 0.39 5.42 -9.45
C ALA A 214 -0.39 4.85 -10.66
N HIS A 215 -1.69 4.71 -10.49
CA HIS A 215 -2.61 4.15 -11.49
C HIS A 215 -3.38 5.30 -12.17
N THR A 216 -2.64 6.25 -12.77
CA THR A 216 -3.22 7.44 -13.39
C THR A 216 -3.77 7.11 -14.78
N LEU A 217 -4.75 7.90 -15.22
CA LEU A 217 -5.35 7.73 -16.55
C LEU A 217 -4.33 7.93 -17.67
N GLU A 218 -3.34 8.82 -17.47
CA GLU A 218 -2.24 9.06 -18.41
C GLU A 218 -1.39 7.78 -18.60
N ALA A 219 -1.06 7.10 -17.51
CA ALA A 219 -0.30 5.86 -17.57
C ALA A 219 -1.09 4.75 -18.26
N ILE A 220 -2.38 4.64 -17.95
CA ILE A 220 -3.30 3.66 -18.55
C ILE A 220 -3.48 3.92 -20.06
N ALA A 221 -3.73 5.18 -20.45
CA ALA A 221 -3.89 5.58 -21.84
C ALA A 221 -2.61 5.33 -22.64
N MET A 222 -1.46 5.61 -22.03
CA MET A 222 -0.16 5.34 -22.64
C MET A 222 0.04 3.84 -22.89
N ASP A 223 -0.25 3.01 -21.90
CA ASP A 223 -0.05 1.56 -21.98
C ASP A 223 -1.01 0.87 -22.95
N LEU A 224 -2.28 1.29 -22.97
CA LEU A 224 -3.32 0.61 -23.73
C LEU A 224 -3.49 1.17 -25.14
N LEU A 225 -3.38 2.48 -25.31
CA LEU A 225 -3.72 3.19 -26.54
C LEU A 225 -2.49 3.81 -27.21
N SER A 226 -1.32 3.79 -26.58
CA SER A 226 -0.17 4.61 -27.00
C SER A 226 -0.50 6.10 -27.11
N TYR A 227 -1.42 6.56 -26.26
CA TYR A 227 -2.01 7.88 -26.30
C TYR A 227 -1.49 8.77 -25.18
N GLN A 228 -1.01 9.97 -25.53
CA GLN A 228 -0.55 10.98 -24.58
C GLN A 228 -1.71 11.92 -24.23
N LEU A 229 -2.28 11.74 -23.06
CA LEU A 229 -3.35 12.58 -22.52
C LEU A 229 -2.82 14.01 -22.26
N GLY A 230 -3.57 15.03 -22.63
CA GLY A 230 -3.22 16.44 -22.36
C GLY A 230 -2.11 17.01 -23.27
N ALA A 231 -1.65 16.30 -24.28
CA ALA A 231 -0.64 16.82 -25.22
C ALA A 231 -1.17 18.01 -26.03
N GLY A 232 -0.36 19.07 -26.12
CA GLY A 232 -0.69 20.29 -26.89
C GLY A 232 -1.58 21.29 -26.17
N VAL A 233 -1.83 21.12 -24.87
CA VAL A 233 -2.35 22.18 -24.01
C VAL A 233 -1.15 22.83 -23.35
N SER A 234 -0.80 24.06 -23.72
CA SER A 234 0.22 24.84 -23.02
C SER A 234 -0.17 24.94 -21.56
N GLU A 235 0.80 24.68 -20.64
CA GLU A 235 0.70 25.10 -19.26
C GLU A 235 0.82 26.62 -19.23
N ASP A 236 -0.14 27.31 -19.84
CA ASP A 236 -0.23 28.75 -19.69
C ASP A 236 -0.76 29.02 -18.27
N THR A 237 0.17 29.09 -17.33
CA THR A 237 -0.08 29.59 -15.99
C THR A 237 -0.32 31.10 -16.08
N GLY A 238 -1.37 31.48 -16.79
CA GLY A 238 -1.82 32.86 -16.90
C GLY A 238 -2.14 33.38 -15.49
N LYS A 239 -1.21 34.16 -14.95
CA LYS A 239 -1.39 34.96 -13.73
C LYS A 239 -2.34 36.13 -14.02
N GLY A 240 -3.61 35.82 -14.27
CA GLY A 240 -4.69 36.81 -14.27
C GLY A 240 -5.76 36.41 -13.28
N PRO A 241 -6.53 37.31 -12.68
CA PRO A 241 -7.68 36.98 -11.87
C PRO A 241 -8.74 36.36 -12.79
N GLN A 242 -8.73 35.01 -12.87
CA GLN A 242 -9.81 34.27 -13.51
C GLN A 242 -11.06 34.45 -12.65
N SER A 243 -12.16 34.84 -13.31
CA SER A 243 -13.47 34.83 -12.67
C SER A 243 -13.72 33.45 -12.06
N LEU A 244 -14.17 33.43 -10.79
CA LEU A 244 -14.48 32.19 -10.06
C LEU A 244 -15.56 31.32 -10.74
N PHE A 245 -16.13 31.80 -11.84
CA PHE A 245 -17.31 31.22 -12.51
C PHE A 245 -17.07 30.74 -13.95
N ASP A 246 -15.92 31.05 -14.57
CA ASP A 246 -15.61 30.59 -15.92
C ASP A 246 -14.69 29.37 -15.89
N VAL A 247 -15.22 28.21 -16.28
CA VAL A 247 -14.41 27.03 -16.53
C VAL A 247 -13.62 27.28 -17.83
N ASP A 248 -12.30 27.30 -17.74
CA ASP A 248 -11.40 27.53 -18.86
C ASP A 248 -11.64 26.47 -19.98
N GLU A 249 -11.66 26.92 -21.25
CA GLU A 249 -11.81 26.04 -22.42
C GLU A 249 -10.79 24.88 -22.43
N ASN A 250 -9.57 25.11 -21.92
CA ASN A 250 -8.56 24.09 -21.78
C ASN A 250 -8.97 23.04 -20.75
N LEU A 251 -9.62 23.43 -19.65
CA LEU A 251 -10.13 22.52 -18.63
C LEU A 251 -11.28 21.67 -19.18
N VAL A 252 -12.21 22.27 -19.92
CA VAL A 252 -13.29 21.56 -20.62
C VAL A 252 -12.74 20.52 -21.56
N ARG A 253 -11.77 20.89 -22.38
CA ARG A 253 -11.13 19.98 -23.34
C ARG A 253 -10.40 18.84 -22.65
N ARG A 254 -9.59 19.11 -21.63
CA ARG A 254 -8.89 18.07 -20.84
C ARG A 254 -9.86 17.10 -20.18
N THR A 255 -10.93 17.62 -19.61
CA THR A 255 -11.95 16.80 -18.94
C THR A 255 -12.73 15.95 -19.96
N GLY A 256 -13.06 16.51 -21.13
CA GLY A 256 -13.67 15.78 -22.24
C GLY A 256 -12.78 14.66 -22.77
N GLU A 257 -11.49 14.97 -23.00
CA GLU A 257 -10.48 14.01 -23.38
C GLU A 257 -10.36 12.87 -22.35
N ALA A 258 -10.33 13.20 -21.05
CA ALA A 258 -10.27 12.21 -19.97
C ALA A 258 -11.50 11.30 -19.97
N ALA A 259 -12.71 11.85 -20.15
CA ALA A 259 -13.95 11.07 -20.21
C ALA A 259 -13.96 10.12 -21.42
N ALA A 260 -13.56 10.59 -22.61
CA ALA A 260 -13.50 9.79 -23.84
C ALA A 260 -12.44 8.67 -23.72
N VAL A 261 -11.26 8.98 -23.18
CA VAL A 261 -10.21 7.98 -22.91
C VAL A 261 -10.71 6.94 -21.91
N THR A 262 -11.36 7.36 -20.82
CA THR A 262 -11.93 6.46 -19.80
C THR A 262 -12.93 5.48 -20.42
N ALA A 263 -13.86 5.98 -21.27
CA ALA A 263 -14.81 5.14 -22.00
C ALA A 263 -14.13 4.10 -22.90
N LYS A 264 -13.00 4.47 -23.51
CA LYS A 264 -12.26 3.63 -24.46
C LYS A 264 -11.37 2.59 -23.77
N VAL A 265 -10.71 2.92 -22.68
CA VAL A 265 -9.81 2.00 -21.96
C VAL A 265 -10.55 1.00 -21.06
N ALA A 266 -11.74 1.37 -20.55
CA ALA A 266 -12.50 0.52 -19.63
C ALA A 266 -12.82 -0.89 -20.19
N PRO A 267 -13.33 -1.06 -21.41
CA PRO A 267 -13.54 -2.39 -21.98
C PRO A 267 -12.23 -3.16 -22.20
N MET A 268 -11.13 -2.48 -22.51
CA MET A 268 -9.82 -3.11 -22.69
C MET A 268 -9.26 -3.62 -21.34
N LEU A 269 -9.37 -2.82 -20.28
CA LEU A 269 -9.01 -3.25 -18.93
C LEU A 269 -9.87 -4.41 -18.46
N ARG A 270 -11.18 -4.38 -18.74
CA ARG A 270 -12.08 -5.49 -18.40
C ARG A 270 -11.67 -6.79 -19.08
N GLU A 271 -11.26 -6.72 -20.35
CA GLU A 271 -10.77 -7.89 -21.07
C GLU A 271 -9.46 -8.42 -20.46
N ARG A 272 -8.49 -7.56 -20.18
CA ARG A 272 -7.24 -7.96 -19.50
C ARG A 272 -7.49 -8.58 -18.12
N LEU A 273 -8.43 -8.03 -17.34
CA LEU A 273 -8.83 -8.62 -16.06
C LEU A 273 -9.44 -10.02 -16.24
N ARG A 274 -10.21 -10.22 -17.30
CA ARG A 274 -10.79 -11.52 -17.66
C ARG A 274 -9.70 -12.54 -18.04
N GLU A 275 -8.79 -12.15 -18.92
CA GLU A 275 -7.65 -12.99 -19.35
C GLU A 275 -6.75 -13.36 -18.17
N GLN A 276 -6.53 -12.42 -17.24
CA GLN A 276 -5.75 -12.67 -16.03
C GLN A 276 -6.51 -13.51 -14.98
N GLY A 277 -7.83 -13.65 -15.08
CA GLY A 277 -8.69 -14.32 -14.10
C GLY A 277 -9.01 -13.47 -12.87
N SER A 278 -8.76 -12.16 -12.92
CA SER A 278 -9.00 -11.21 -11.82
C SER A 278 -10.35 -10.48 -11.92
N LEU A 279 -11.11 -10.71 -12.99
CA LEU A 279 -12.40 -10.06 -13.20
C LEU A 279 -13.43 -10.34 -12.10
N PRO A 280 -13.58 -11.57 -11.57
CA PRO A 280 -14.47 -11.83 -10.44
C PRO A 280 -14.08 -11.02 -9.19
N LEU A 281 -12.78 -10.99 -8.83
CA LEU A 281 -12.29 -10.18 -7.71
C LEU A 281 -12.63 -8.69 -7.89
N PHE A 282 -12.45 -8.17 -9.11
CA PHE A 282 -12.83 -6.80 -9.44
C PHE A 282 -14.32 -6.54 -9.25
N GLN A 283 -15.19 -7.41 -9.83
CA GLN A 283 -16.64 -7.21 -9.85
C GLN A 283 -17.32 -7.50 -8.52
N ASP A 284 -16.85 -8.52 -7.78
CA ASP A 284 -17.54 -9.03 -6.60
C ASP A 284 -16.97 -8.46 -5.29
N VAL A 285 -15.76 -7.88 -5.33
CA VAL A 285 -15.09 -7.34 -4.14
C VAL A 285 -14.67 -5.88 -4.32
N GLU A 286 -13.78 -5.58 -5.27
CA GLU A 286 -13.19 -4.25 -5.32
C GLU A 286 -14.20 -3.16 -5.71
N MET A 287 -15.04 -3.41 -6.70
CA MET A 287 -16.05 -2.42 -7.11
C MET A 287 -17.17 -2.23 -6.05
N PRO A 288 -17.76 -3.28 -5.45
CA PRO A 288 -18.74 -3.11 -4.38
C PRO A 288 -18.16 -2.46 -3.13
N LEU A 289 -16.86 -2.54 -2.91
CA LEU A 289 -16.20 -1.90 -1.76
C LEU A 289 -16.12 -0.37 -1.91
N VAL A 290 -16.03 0.18 -3.13
CA VAL A 290 -15.87 1.63 -3.35
C VAL A 290 -16.96 2.47 -2.65
N PRO A 291 -18.27 2.19 -2.83
CA PRO A 291 -19.32 2.92 -2.11
C PRO A 291 -19.28 2.73 -0.59
N VAL A 292 -18.84 1.55 -0.11
CA VAL A 292 -18.66 1.31 1.34
C VAL A 292 -17.58 2.23 1.90
N LEU A 293 -16.44 2.35 1.22
CA LEU A 293 -15.37 3.26 1.61
C LEU A 293 -15.82 4.73 1.55
N ALA A 294 -16.55 5.12 0.52
CA ALA A 294 -17.11 6.46 0.42
C ALA A 294 -18.03 6.78 1.61
N GLU A 295 -18.85 5.81 2.05
CA GLU A 295 -19.71 6.00 3.22
C GLU A 295 -18.91 6.08 4.53
N ILE A 296 -17.91 5.24 4.74
CA ILE A 296 -17.02 5.33 5.91
C ILE A 296 -16.35 6.71 5.98
N GLU A 297 -15.79 7.18 4.87
CA GLU A 297 -15.18 8.50 4.79
C GLU A 297 -16.17 9.62 5.09
N ARG A 298 -17.40 9.53 4.57
CA ARG A 298 -18.48 10.49 4.83
C ARG A 298 -18.92 10.48 6.30
N ASN A 299 -19.04 9.30 6.92
CA ASN A 299 -19.44 9.17 8.31
C ASN A 299 -18.43 9.84 9.25
N GLY A 300 -17.12 9.72 8.98
CA GLY A 300 -16.05 10.30 9.78
C GLY A 300 -16.08 9.86 11.25
N PHE A 301 -15.19 10.42 12.07
CA PHE A 301 -15.05 10.08 13.49
C PHE A 301 -15.11 11.34 14.36
N LEU A 302 -15.83 11.30 15.46
CA LEU A 302 -15.93 12.41 16.42
C LEU A 302 -14.69 12.42 17.34
N LEU A 303 -14.13 13.63 17.59
CA LEU A 303 -12.97 13.81 18.46
C LEU A 303 -13.29 14.65 19.69
N ASP A 304 -12.73 14.25 20.83
CA ASP A 304 -12.59 15.09 22.03
C ASP A 304 -11.40 16.05 21.88
N VAL A 305 -11.69 17.23 21.35
CA VAL A 305 -10.68 18.28 21.11
C VAL A 305 -10.08 18.80 22.42
N GLU A 306 -10.90 18.96 23.47
CA GLU A 306 -10.45 19.49 24.77
C GLU A 306 -9.48 18.48 25.45
N GLY A 307 -9.79 17.20 25.37
CA GLY A 307 -8.91 16.12 25.82
C GLY A 307 -7.55 16.13 25.10
N LEU A 308 -7.55 16.28 23.77
CA LEU A 308 -6.31 16.38 22.97
C LEU A 308 -5.50 17.65 23.30
N GLN A 309 -6.14 18.78 23.50
CA GLN A 309 -5.45 20.03 23.90
C GLN A 309 -4.81 19.90 25.30
N THR A 310 -5.48 19.21 26.22
CA THR A 310 -4.93 18.91 27.54
C THR A 310 -3.71 18.01 27.45
N LEU A 311 -3.82 16.95 26.64
CA LEU A 311 -2.72 16.02 26.36
C LEU A 311 -1.52 16.72 25.69
N SER A 312 -1.78 17.66 24.77
CA SER A 312 -0.73 18.44 24.13
C SER A 312 0.12 19.23 25.14
N LYS A 313 -0.53 19.90 26.10
CA LYS A 313 0.17 20.65 27.15
C LYS A 313 0.99 19.76 28.10
N GLU A 314 0.48 18.57 28.39
CA GLU A 314 1.22 17.58 29.21
C GLU A 314 2.47 17.10 28.48
N LEU A 315 2.31 16.68 27.21
CA LEU A 315 3.43 16.25 26.37
C LEU A 315 4.50 17.35 26.19
N GLU A 316 4.09 18.59 26.06
CA GLU A 316 5.00 19.73 25.93
C GLU A 316 5.91 19.85 27.18
N ARG A 317 5.32 19.81 28.38
CA ARG A 317 6.07 19.84 29.65
C ARG A 317 7.03 18.67 29.79
N GLU A 318 6.59 17.46 29.40
CA GLU A 318 7.45 16.28 29.46
C GLU A 318 8.61 16.37 28.47
N LEU A 319 8.35 16.82 27.23
CA LEU A 319 9.39 17.04 26.24
C LEU A 319 10.41 18.07 26.69
N GLU A 320 9.98 19.19 27.33
CA GLU A 320 10.89 20.17 27.91
C GLU A 320 11.81 19.57 28.97
N GLN A 321 11.27 18.74 29.87
CA GLN A 321 12.07 18.03 30.89
C GLN A 321 13.06 17.04 30.25
N MET A 322 12.62 16.33 29.20
CA MET A 322 13.49 15.41 28.46
C MET A 322 14.63 16.14 27.74
N VAL A 323 14.38 17.31 27.12
CA VAL A 323 15.39 18.15 26.48
C VAL A 323 16.49 18.51 27.49
N GLY A 324 16.11 18.95 28.71
CA GLY A 324 17.07 19.25 29.75
C GLY A 324 17.91 18.04 30.21
N SER A 325 17.28 16.85 30.22
CA SER A 325 17.98 15.60 30.56
C SER A 325 18.94 15.17 29.43
N ILE A 326 18.49 15.28 28.18
CA ILE A 326 19.28 14.97 26.99
C ILE A 326 20.54 15.86 26.94
N TYR A 327 20.41 17.17 27.15
CA TYR A 327 21.54 18.10 27.13
C TYR A 327 22.55 17.80 28.27
N ARG A 328 22.08 17.45 29.46
CA ARG A 328 22.97 17.03 30.56
C ARG A 328 23.75 15.76 30.19
N LEU A 329 23.09 14.75 29.63
CA LEU A 329 23.74 13.51 29.21
C LEU A 329 24.68 13.68 28.00
N ALA A 330 24.40 14.63 27.14
CA ALA A 330 25.21 14.97 25.97
C ALA A 330 26.44 15.85 26.34
N GLY A 331 26.44 16.49 27.50
CA GLY A 331 27.47 17.43 27.92
C GLY A 331 27.35 18.83 27.30
N GLY A 332 26.20 19.15 26.66
CA GLY A 332 25.93 20.45 26.04
C GLY A 332 24.66 20.44 25.18
N GLU A 333 24.26 21.63 24.74
CA GLU A 333 23.11 21.82 23.87
C GLU A 333 23.45 21.45 22.41
N PHE A 334 22.50 20.83 21.74
CA PHE A 334 22.57 20.50 20.31
C PHE A 334 21.17 20.36 19.73
N ASN A 335 21.03 20.40 18.39
CA ASN A 335 19.75 20.14 17.75
C ASN A 335 19.44 18.62 17.77
N ILE A 336 18.56 18.20 18.68
CA ILE A 336 18.14 16.80 18.88
C ILE A 336 17.46 16.23 17.62
N GLY A 337 16.79 17.07 16.84
CA GLY A 337 16.19 16.70 15.56
C GLY A 337 17.19 16.52 14.41
N SER A 338 18.47 16.89 14.59
CA SER A 338 19.50 16.76 13.58
C SER A 338 20.26 15.43 13.68
N PRO A 339 20.09 14.47 12.76
CA PRO A 339 20.84 13.21 12.79
C PRO A 339 22.35 13.42 12.77
N LYS A 340 22.83 14.47 12.09
CA LYS A 340 24.25 14.78 12.00
C LYS A 340 24.82 15.23 13.35
N GLN A 341 24.16 16.17 14.04
CA GLN A 341 24.61 16.63 15.36
C GLN A 341 24.51 15.52 16.41
N LEU A 342 23.44 14.73 16.37
CA LEU A 342 23.30 13.58 17.25
C LEU A 342 24.41 12.54 17.01
N ALA A 343 24.80 12.28 15.77
CA ALA A 343 25.92 11.39 15.46
C ALA A 343 27.24 11.92 16.04
N THR A 344 27.52 13.23 15.92
CA THR A 344 28.69 13.85 16.54
C THR A 344 28.68 13.66 18.08
N VAL A 345 27.55 13.90 18.74
CA VAL A 345 27.43 13.70 20.20
C VAL A 345 27.68 12.25 20.58
N LEU A 346 27.01 11.29 19.91
CA LEU A 346 27.11 9.88 20.26
C LEU A 346 28.51 9.30 20.02
N PHE A 347 29.11 9.59 18.85
CA PHE A 347 30.30 8.88 18.40
C PHE A 347 31.62 9.66 18.64
N GLU A 348 31.57 11.01 18.66
CA GLU A 348 32.77 11.83 18.86
C GLU A 348 32.86 12.35 20.29
N THR A 349 31.75 12.86 20.88
CA THR A 349 31.75 13.41 22.25
C THR A 349 31.70 12.32 23.30
N LEU A 350 30.75 11.37 23.19
CA LEU A 350 30.58 10.27 24.15
C LEU A 350 31.45 9.04 23.79
N GLY A 351 32.08 9.00 22.63
CA GLY A 351 32.99 7.93 22.22
C GLY A 351 32.31 6.56 22.04
N LEU A 352 31.00 6.51 21.82
CA LEU A 352 30.30 5.25 21.57
C LEU A 352 30.75 4.66 20.23
N LYS A 353 30.81 3.33 20.15
CA LYS A 353 31.25 2.64 18.94
C LYS A 353 30.17 2.69 17.86
N PRO A 354 30.43 3.27 16.65
CA PRO A 354 29.46 3.26 15.58
C PRO A 354 29.15 1.84 15.09
N LEU A 355 27.87 1.51 14.93
CA LEU A 355 27.44 0.18 14.50
C LEU A 355 27.24 0.11 12.99
N ARG A 356 26.78 1.21 12.36
CA ARG A 356 26.45 1.27 10.93
C ARG A 356 26.83 2.61 10.33
N LYS A 357 27.39 2.57 9.11
CA LYS A 357 27.71 3.76 8.32
C LYS A 357 26.72 3.91 7.16
N THR A 358 26.24 5.12 6.96
CA THR A 358 25.41 5.53 5.81
C THR A 358 26.23 6.32 4.79
N LYS A 359 25.63 6.71 3.67
CA LYS A 359 26.29 7.57 2.66
C LYS A 359 26.68 8.95 3.21
N THR A 360 25.94 9.45 4.22
CA THR A 360 26.08 10.81 4.78
C THR A 360 26.71 10.86 6.16
N GLY A 361 27.09 9.72 6.77
CA GLY A 361 27.67 9.65 8.12
C GLY A 361 27.33 8.36 8.85
N TYR A 362 27.41 8.37 10.18
CA TYR A 362 26.99 7.23 11.00
C TYR A 362 25.49 7.24 11.21
N SER A 363 24.88 6.05 11.20
CA SER A 363 23.43 5.91 11.44
C SER A 363 23.06 6.28 12.89
N THR A 364 21.94 6.98 12.99
CA THR A 364 21.23 7.25 14.27
C THR A 364 19.78 6.81 14.17
N ASP A 365 19.52 5.75 13.38
CA ASP A 365 18.21 5.13 13.26
C ASP A 365 17.79 4.42 14.54
N GLU A 366 16.54 4.00 14.60
CA GLU A 366 15.93 3.35 15.77
C GLU A 366 16.69 2.09 16.19
N ASP A 367 17.07 1.25 15.22
CA ASP A 367 17.83 0.02 15.47
C ASP A 367 19.20 0.31 16.09
N THR A 368 19.91 1.30 15.54
CA THR A 368 21.22 1.72 16.06
C THR A 368 21.10 2.29 17.48
N LEU A 369 20.13 3.17 17.74
CA LEU A 369 19.91 3.75 19.05
C LEU A 369 19.48 2.70 20.07
N THR A 370 18.64 1.74 19.69
CA THR A 370 18.20 0.64 20.56
C THR A 370 19.39 -0.21 21.00
N GLN A 371 20.32 -0.54 20.10
CA GLN A 371 21.53 -1.28 20.45
C GLN A 371 22.47 -0.46 21.34
N LEU A 372 22.59 0.85 21.11
CA LEU A 372 23.43 1.73 21.93
C LEU A 372 22.83 2.04 23.30
N ALA A 373 21.53 1.88 23.49
CA ALA A 373 20.84 2.10 24.78
C ALA A 373 21.36 1.17 25.91
N SER A 374 21.94 0.03 25.56
CA SER A 374 22.62 -0.84 26.56
C SER A 374 23.97 -0.31 27.03
N GLN A 375 24.56 0.68 26.35
CA GLN A 375 25.88 1.22 26.62
C GLN A 375 25.83 2.61 27.29
N HIS A 376 24.78 3.39 27.05
CA HIS A 376 24.61 4.75 27.55
C HIS A 376 23.13 5.14 27.58
N ASP A 377 22.70 5.97 28.55
CA ASP A 377 21.29 6.37 28.70
C ASP A 377 20.80 7.33 27.63
N LEU A 378 21.69 8.11 26.99
CA LEU A 378 21.32 9.11 25.98
C LEU A 378 20.55 8.50 24.80
N PRO A 379 20.95 7.39 24.15
CA PRO A 379 20.18 6.76 23.09
C PRO A 379 18.74 6.41 23.48
N ALA A 380 18.51 5.89 24.68
CA ALA A 380 17.17 5.58 25.18
C ALA A 380 16.32 6.85 25.33
N GLN A 381 16.91 7.93 25.88
CA GLN A 381 16.23 9.23 26.01
C GLN A 381 15.89 9.83 24.62
N ILE A 382 16.78 9.70 23.66
CA ILE A 382 16.52 10.15 22.27
C ILE A 382 15.38 9.36 21.62
N LEU A 383 15.32 8.04 21.80
CA LEU A 383 14.22 7.21 21.30
C LEU A 383 12.88 7.65 21.89
N ASN A 384 12.82 7.85 23.21
CA ASN A 384 11.61 8.33 23.89
C ASN A 384 11.21 9.72 23.40
N TYR A 385 12.16 10.65 23.32
CA TYR A 385 11.93 12.02 22.81
C TYR A 385 11.36 12.00 21.38
N ARG A 386 11.95 11.21 20.48
CA ARG A 386 11.46 11.06 19.10
C ARG A 386 10.04 10.50 19.06
N THR A 387 9.75 9.50 19.87
CA THR A 387 8.42 8.89 19.96
C THR A 387 7.39 9.91 20.43
N LEU A 388 7.64 10.63 21.53
CA LEU A 388 6.71 11.62 22.05
C LEU A 388 6.54 12.81 21.10
N THR A 389 7.63 13.32 20.52
CA THR A 389 7.57 14.39 19.53
C THR A 389 6.72 14.00 18.32
N LYS A 390 6.88 12.78 17.82
CA LYS A 390 6.09 12.25 16.70
C LYS A 390 4.62 12.13 17.08
N LEU A 391 4.30 11.58 18.25
CA LEU A 391 2.91 11.46 18.71
C LEU A 391 2.25 12.83 18.86
N LYS A 392 2.95 13.79 19.47
CA LYS A 392 2.47 15.17 19.65
C LYS A 392 2.21 15.81 18.29
N SER A 393 3.20 15.87 17.42
CA SER A 393 3.09 16.59 16.15
C SER A 393 2.16 15.93 15.13
N THR A 394 2.16 14.58 15.04
CA THR A 394 1.40 13.85 14.01
C THR A 394 -0.07 13.67 14.39
N TYR A 395 -0.36 13.50 15.69
CA TYR A 395 -1.72 13.19 16.14
C TYR A 395 -2.29 14.26 17.06
N VAL A 396 -1.64 14.56 18.19
CA VAL A 396 -2.27 15.37 19.24
C VAL A 396 -2.52 16.80 18.78
N ASP A 397 -1.56 17.43 18.09
CA ASP A 397 -1.68 18.80 17.59
C ASP A 397 -2.36 18.88 16.22
N ALA A 398 -2.14 17.87 15.36
CA ALA A 398 -2.63 17.90 13.99
C ALA A 398 -4.12 17.52 13.86
N LEU A 399 -4.59 16.48 14.58
CA LEU A 399 -5.95 15.97 14.41
C LEU A 399 -7.04 17.03 14.67
N PRO A 400 -6.95 17.88 15.71
CA PRO A 400 -7.93 18.95 15.93
C PRO A 400 -8.05 19.94 14.77
N GLN A 401 -6.95 20.17 14.03
CA GLN A 401 -6.91 21.10 12.90
C GLN A 401 -7.54 20.53 11.62
N LEU A 402 -7.65 19.20 11.55
CA LEU A 402 -8.21 18.46 10.41
C LEU A 402 -9.72 18.20 10.55
N ILE A 403 -10.34 18.68 11.63
CA ILE A 403 -11.79 18.51 11.81
C ILE A 403 -12.53 19.34 10.76
N ASN A 404 -13.41 18.67 10.03
CA ASN A 404 -14.28 19.31 9.06
C ASN A 404 -15.21 20.30 9.77
N PRO A 405 -15.22 21.61 9.43
CA PRO A 405 -16.04 22.63 10.11
C PRO A 405 -17.56 22.43 9.89
N GLU A 406 -17.98 21.72 8.85
CA GLU A 406 -19.39 21.45 8.55
C GLU A 406 -19.93 20.26 9.38
N THR A 407 -19.22 19.13 9.32
CA THR A 407 -19.63 17.88 10.00
C THR A 407 -19.20 17.82 11.46
N LYS A 408 -18.22 18.64 11.87
CA LYS A 408 -17.55 18.60 13.19
C LYS A 408 -16.84 17.26 13.46
N ARG A 409 -16.53 16.50 12.41
CA ARG A 409 -15.90 15.19 12.49
C ARG A 409 -14.57 15.18 11.75
N LEU A 410 -13.74 14.24 12.09
CA LEU A 410 -12.50 13.92 11.38
C LEU A 410 -12.81 12.92 10.27
N HIS A 411 -12.34 13.19 9.06
CA HIS A 411 -12.51 12.32 7.90
C HIS A 411 -11.13 11.88 7.40
N THR A 412 -10.90 10.59 7.31
CA THR A 412 -9.71 10.01 6.68
C THR A 412 -10.02 9.60 5.26
N SER A 413 -9.03 9.43 4.42
CA SER A 413 -9.18 8.80 3.10
C SER A 413 -8.67 7.36 3.15
N LEU A 414 -9.49 6.41 2.70
CA LEU A 414 -9.19 4.97 2.63
C LEU A 414 -8.88 4.55 1.20
N ASN A 415 -7.63 4.20 0.92
CA ASN A 415 -7.16 3.93 -0.44
C ASN A 415 -7.04 2.43 -0.70
N GLN A 416 -7.63 1.96 -1.83
CA GLN A 416 -7.59 0.56 -2.27
C GLN A 416 -6.35 0.20 -3.10
N THR A 417 -5.68 1.19 -3.70
CA THR A 417 -4.72 1.01 -4.79
C THR A 417 -3.26 1.28 -4.39
N VAL A 418 -2.98 1.43 -3.09
CA VAL A 418 -1.63 1.77 -2.59
C VAL A 418 -0.84 0.53 -2.15
N ALA A 419 -1.47 -0.34 -1.36
CA ALA A 419 -0.78 -1.51 -0.83
C ALA A 419 -0.86 -2.69 -1.81
N ALA A 420 0.28 -3.13 -2.33
CA ALA A 420 0.31 -4.22 -3.29
C ALA A 420 -0.15 -5.60 -2.75
N THR A 421 -0.41 -5.71 -1.43
CA THR A 421 -1.01 -6.88 -0.79
C THR A 421 -2.55 -6.88 -0.83
N GLY A 422 -3.20 -5.81 -1.29
CA GLY A 422 -4.65 -5.66 -1.23
C GLY A 422 -5.17 -4.99 0.04
N ARG A 423 -4.32 -4.74 1.05
CA ARG A 423 -4.73 -4.00 2.26
C ARG A 423 -5.14 -2.57 1.92
N LEU A 424 -6.12 -2.05 2.64
CA LEU A 424 -6.44 -0.61 2.60
C LEU A 424 -5.33 0.19 3.28
N SER A 425 -5.10 1.40 2.80
CA SER A 425 -4.25 2.37 3.50
C SER A 425 -5.07 3.61 3.85
N SER A 426 -4.76 4.23 4.99
CA SER A 426 -5.41 5.44 5.48
C SER A 426 -4.46 6.62 5.32
N THR A 427 -4.97 7.73 4.76
CA THR A 427 -4.22 8.99 4.60
C THR A 427 -5.10 10.18 4.97
N ASP A 428 -4.51 11.29 5.28
CA ASP A 428 -5.12 12.61 5.45
C ASP A 428 -6.28 12.68 6.48
N PRO A 429 -6.07 12.18 7.73
CA PRO A 429 -4.86 11.65 8.36
C PRO A 429 -4.76 10.12 8.32
N ASN A 430 -3.56 9.56 8.50
CA ASN A 430 -3.40 8.13 8.66
C ASN A 430 -3.81 7.67 10.07
N LEU A 431 -5.00 7.10 10.20
CA LEU A 431 -5.55 6.60 11.46
C LEU A 431 -5.12 5.16 11.80
N GLN A 432 -4.63 4.40 10.81
CA GLN A 432 -4.18 3.02 11.00
C GLN A 432 -2.86 2.91 11.76
N ASN A 433 -2.10 4.01 11.86
CA ASN A 433 -0.81 4.05 12.55
C ASN A 433 -0.87 4.62 13.97
N ILE A 434 -2.06 4.88 14.53
CA ILE A 434 -2.21 5.30 15.93
C ILE A 434 -1.84 4.12 16.84
N PRO A 435 -0.84 4.28 17.75
CA PRO A 435 -0.33 3.17 18.55
C PRO A 435 -1.41 2.51 19.41
N VAL A 436 -1.37 1.17 19.44
CA VAL A 436 -2.24 0.34 20.32
C VAL A 436 -1.60 0.07 21.68
N LYS A 437 -0.33 0.46 21.89
CA LYS A 437 0.45 0.24 23.10
C LYS A 437 1.09 1.55 23.56
N GLY A 438 1.44 1.57 24.86
CA GLY A 438 1.99 2.76 25.49
C GLY A 438 0.89 3.72 25.95
N ASP A 439 1.16 4.41 27.05
CA ASP A 439 0.16 5.28 27.71
C ASP A 439 -0.38 6.37 26.78
N TYR A 440 0.50 7.07 26.10
CA TYR A 440 0.10 8.16 25.19
C TYR A 440 -0.64 7.68 23.93
N GLY A 441 -0.28 6.51 23.39
CA GLY A 441 -1.02 5.92 22.28
C GLY A 441 -2.47 5.61 22.67
N LEU A 442 -2.65 5.03 23.85
CA LEU A 442 -3.96 4.74 24.42
C LEU A 442 -4.76 6.01 24.69
N ARG A 443 -4.14 7.07 25.21
CA ARG A 443 -4.80 8.37 25.45
C ARG A 443 -5.21 9.08 24.15
N ILE A 444 -4.43 8.93 23.07
CA ILE A 444 -4.85 9.43 21.75
C ILE A 444 -6.10 8.67 21.29
N ARG A 445 -6.18 7.34 21.50
CA ARG A 445 -7.39 6.55 21.18
C ARG A 445 -8.60 6.92 22.05
N GLU A 446 -8.39 7.36 23.29
CA GLU A 446 -9.46 7.90 24.16
C GLU A 446 -10.15 9.13 23.56
N ALA A 447 -9.42 9.94 22.80
CA ALA A 447 -9.97 11.12 22.16
C ALA A 447 -10.92 10.82 20.99
N PHE A 448 -10.97 9.60 20.50
CA PHE A 448 -11.93 9.15 19.49
C PHE A 448 -13.18 8.65 20.20
N ILE A 449 -14.26 9.42 20.18
CA ILE A 449 -15.43 9.25 21.03
C ILE A 449 -16.72 8.99 20.25
N ALA A 450 -17.68 8.34 20.91
CA ALA A 450 -19.04 8.23 20.41
C ALA A 450 -19.84 9.54 20.70
N PRO A 451 -20.78 9.94 19.85
CA PRO A 451 -21.69 11.04 20.17
C PRO A 451 -22.67 10.65 21.31
N PRO A 452 -23.32 11.65 21.96
CA PRO A 452 -24.32 11.37 22.98
C PRO A 452 -25.41 10.40 22.52
N GLY A 453 -25.76 9.43 23.37
CA GLY A 453 -26.75 8.38 23.07
C GLY A 453 -26.26 7.27 22.14
N HIS A 454 -24.97 7.24 21.81
CA HIS A 454 -24.32 6.21 21.01
C HIS A 454 -23.16 5.58 21.78
N GLN A 455 -22.74 4.42 21.32
CA GLN A 455 -21.51 3.76 21.73
C GLN A 455 -20.70 3.34 20.51
N LEU A 456 -19.38 3.23 20.67
CA LEU A 456 -18.52 2.58 19.70
C LEU A 456 -18.60 1.07 19.90
N LEU A 457 -18.81 0.38 18.79
CA LEU A 457 -18.70 -1.08 18.71
C LEU A 457 -17.47 -1.38 17.86
N CYS A 458 -16.48 -2.05 18.43
CA CYS A 458 -15.29 -2.55 17.73
C CYS A 458 -15.43 -4.05 17.53
N ALA A 459 -15.16 -4.52 16.32
CA ALA A 459 -15.20 -5.93 15.95
C ALA A 459 -13.89 -6.32 15.26
N ASP A 460 -13.09 -7.15 15.91
CA ASP A 460 -11.77 -7.56 15.48
C ASP A 460 -11.71 -9.07 15.19
N TYR A 461 -11.08 -9.43 14.05
CA TYR A 461 -10.87 -10.84 13.75
C TYR A 461 -9.77 -11.43 14.62
N SER A 462 -10.13 -12.41 15.43
CA SER A 462 -9.19 -13.13 16.28
C SER A 462 -8.26 -14.02 15.45
N GLN A 463 -6.98 -13.65 15.40
CA GLN A 463 -5.92 -14.47 14.78
C GLN A 463 -6.21 -14.82 13.30
N VAL A 464 -6.65 -13.87 12.50
CA VAL A 464 -7.05 -14.13 11.10
C VAL A 464 -5.92 -14.70 10.26
N GLU A 465 -4.70 -14.13 10.33
CA GLU A 465 -3.55 -14.61 9.55
C GLU A 465 -3.13 -16.04 9.90
N PRO A 466 -3.02 -16.47 11.19
CA PRO A 466 -2.83 -17.87 11.54
C PRO A 466 -3.95 -18.81 11.07
N ARG A 467 -5.21 -18.38 11.04
CA ARG A 467 -6.32 -19.16 10.51
C ARG A 467 -6.22 -19.34 8.99
N ILE A 468 -5.85 -18.27 8.28
CA ILE A 468 -5.56 -18.33 6.84
C ILE A 468 -4.36 -19.24 6.56
N LEU A 469 -3.31 -19.18 7.38
CA LEU A 469 -2.17 -20.07 7.27
C LEU A 469 -2.60 -21.55 7.43
N ALA A 470 -3.45 -21.86 8.41
CA ALA A 470 -4.01 -23.19 8.60
C ALA A 470 -4.79 -23.66 7.37
N HIS A 471 -5.66 -22.80 6.83
CA HIS A 471 -6.43 -23.09 5.62
C HIS A 471 -5.53 -23.30 4.39
N LEU A 472 -4.57 -22.43 4.11
CA LEU A 472 -3.71 -22.51 2.92
C LEU A 472 -2.74 -23.70 3.00
N SER A 473 -2.23 -24.00 4.20
CA SER A 473 -1.29 -25.12 4.40
C SER A 473 -1.99 -26.47 4.49
N GLN A 474 -3.26 -26.51 4.92
CA GLN A 474 -3.99 -27.73 5.27
C GLN A 474 -3.23 -28.59 6.31
N ASP A 475 -2.46 -27.93 7.20
CA ASP A 475 -1.74 -28.63 8.25
C ASP A 475 -2.70 -29.24 9.26
N PRO A 476 -2.70 -30.58 9.48
CA PRO A 476 -3.70 -31.26 10.32
C PRO A 476 -3.70 -30.76 11.77
N ARG A 477 -2.51 -30.39 12.30
CA ARG A 477 -2.39 -29.91 13.68
C ARG A 477 -2.95 -28.52 13.82
N LEU A 478 -2.66 -27.61 12.86
CA LEU A 478 -3.23 -26.25 12.87
C LEU A 478 -4.74 -26.29 12.70
N LEU A 479 -5.26 -27.12 11.79
CA LEU A 479 -6.70 -27.29 11.61
C LEU A 479 -7.36 -27.76 12.90
N GLN A 480 -6.79 -28.78 13.57
CA GLN A 480 -7.33 -29.32 14.83
C GLN A 480 -7.34 -28.29 15.96
N VAL A 481 -6.30 -27.46 16.09
CA VAL A 481 -6.22 -26.36 17.09
C VAL A 481 -7.38 -25.40 16.92
N PHE A 482 -7.65 -24.97 15.68
CA PHE A 482 -8.72 -24.01 15.42
C PHE A 482 -10.12 -24.61 15.49
N GLU A 483 -10.29 -25.88 15.08
CA GLU A 483 -11.56 -26.61 15.23
C GLU A 483 -11.95 -26.78 16.70
N LYS A 484 -11.00 -27.09 17.58
CA LYS A 484 -11.21 -27.19 19.03
C LYS A 484 -11.31 -25.83 19.73
N GLY A 485 -11.03 -24.74 19.05
CA GLY A 485 -11.01 -23.40 19.63
C GLY A 485 -9.86 -23.18 20.62
N GLU A 486 -8.79 -23.95 20.50
CA GLU A 486 -7.59 -23.85 21.35
C GLU A 486 -6.72 -22.63 21.00
N ASP A 487 -5.89 -22.19 21.96
CA ASP A 487 -4.92 -21.11 21.74
C ASP A 487 -3.73 -21.61 20.92
N ILE A 488 -3.60 -21.11 19.67
CA ILE A 488 -2.50 -21.48 18.76
C ILE A 488 -1.12 -21.22 19.36
N HIS A 489 -0.96 -20.15 20.16
CA HIS A 489 0.33 -19.83 20.74
C HIS A 489 0.69 -20.79 21.89
N MET A 490 -0.32 -21.23 22.64
CA MET A 490 -0.16 -22.26 23.63
C MET A 490 0.15 -23.61 22.98
N ALA A 491 -0.64 -24.02 21.99
CA ALA A 491 -0.42 -25.25 21.25
C ALA A 491 0.98 -25.28 20.59
N THR A 492 1.39 -24.17 19.97
CA THR A 492 2.74 -24.05 19.40
C THR A 492 3.84 -24.10 20.47
N ALA A 493 3.63 -23.51 21.65
CA ALA A 493 4.60 -23.59 22.73
C ALA A 493 4.75 -25.02 23.24
N MET A 494 3.66 -25.74 23.42
CA MET A 494 3.69 -27.16 23.80
C MET A 494 4.53 -28.00 22.81
N GLU A 495 4.36 -27.77 21.51
CA GLU A 495 5.11 -28.48 20.48
C GLU A 495 6.59 -28.07 20.40
N ILE A 496 6.91 -26.77 20.48
CA ILE A 496 8.30 -26.28 20.40
C ILE A 496 9.12 -26.71 21.63
N PHE A 497 8.53 -26.62 22.82
CA PHE A 497 9.22 -26.93 24.07
C PHE A 497 9.02 -28.39 24.52
N ASN A 498 8.15 -29.13 23.83
CA ASN A 498 7.76 -30.50 24.15
C ASN A 498 7.26 -30.65 25.60
N LEU A 499 6.34 -29.76 26.01
CA LEU A 499 5.78 -29.69 27.36
C LEU A 499 4.26 -29.76 27.33
N PRO A 500 3.60 -30.33 28.35
CA PRO A 500 2.15 -30.25 28.51
C PRO A 500 1.75 -28.79 28.85
N ALA A 501 0.49 -28.43 28.58
CA ALA A 501 -0.03 -27.07 28.76
C ALA A 501 0.22 -26.47 30.15
N GLY A 502 0.14 -27.28 31.19
CA GLY A 502 0.36 -26.86 32.59
C GLY A 502 1.79 -26.47 32.95
N GLU A 503 2.77 -26.85 32.12
CA GLU A 503 4.19 -26.54 32.30
C GLU A 503 4.70 -25.43 31.36
N VAL A 504 3.88 -24.95 30.42
CA VAL A 504 4.22 -23.86 29.52
C VAL A 504 4.16 -22.51 30.27
N THR A 505 5.30 -21.84 30.38
CA THR A 505 5.39 -20.52 31.02
C THR A 505 4.85 -19.41 30.11
N ARG A 506 4.61 -18.22 30.69
CA ARG A 506 4.21 -17.02 29.92
C ARG A 506 5.29 -16.61 28.91
N GLU A 507 6.56 -16.75 29.26
CA GLU A 507 7.70 -16.47 28.39
C GLU A 507 7.75 -17.43 27.19
N MET A 508 7.53 -18.72 27.43
CA MET A 508 7.46 -19.74 26.38
C MET A 508 6.31 -19.47 25.41
N ARG A 509 5.12 -19.15 25.94
CA ARG A 509 3.97 -18.76 25.11
C ARG A 509 4.24 -17.49 24.31
N ARG A 510 4.93 -16.49 24.92
CA ARG A 510 5.34 -15.27 24.21
C ARG A 510 6.36 -15.58 23.11
N ALA A 511 7.33 -16.44 23.36
CA ALA A 511 8.27 -16.89 22.34
C ALA A 511 7.58 -17.61 21.19
N ALA A 512 6.66 -18.56 21.49
CA ALA A 512 5.85 -19.22 20.49
C ALA A 512 4.99 -18.26 19.67
N LYS A 513 4.40 -17.24 20.30
CA LYS A 513 3.69 -16.16 19.58
C LYS A 513 4.61 -15.48 18.57
N SER A 514 5.83 -15.12 18.98
CA SER A 514 6.81 -14.50 18.09
C SER A 514 7.28 -15.45 16.99
N VAL A 515 7.34 -16.76 17.23
CA VAL A 515 7.63 -17.77 16.20
C VAL A 515 6.50 -17.85 15.17
N VAL A 516 5.24 -18.01 15.61
CA VAL A 516 4.07 -18.10 14.70
C VAL A 516 3.97 -16.88 13.80
N PHE A 517 3.98 -15.68 14.38
CA PHE A 517 3.93 -14.45 13.59
C PHE A 517 5.19 -14.27 12.74
N GLY A 518 6.36 -14.54 13.31
CA GLY A 518 7.63 -14.43 12.60
C GLY A 518 7.69 -15.32 11.36
N ILE A 519 7.15 -16.52 11.44
CA ILE A 519 7.10 -17.46 10.32
C ILE A 519 6.19 -16.94 9.21
N VAL A 520 5.01 -16.43 9.55
CA VAL A 520 4.12 -15.77 8.58
C VAL A 520 4.84 -14.65 7.82
N TYR A 521 5.73 -13.91 8.51
CA TYR A 521 6.50 -12.80 7.92
C TYR A 521 7.88 -13.20 7.37
N GLY A 522 8.24 -14.48 7.36
CA GLY A 522 9.52 -14.96 6.87
C GLY A 522 10.72 -14.53 7.72
N ILE A 523 10.58 -14.55 9.05
CA ILE A 523 11.62 -14.11 9.99
C ILE A 523 12.87 -14.98 9.92
N SER A 524 14.04 -14.36 9.97
CA SER A 524 15.31 -15.07 10.10
C SER A 524 15.58 -15.49 11.56
N PRO A 525 16.43 -16.50 11.79
CA PRO A 525 16.89 -16.87 13.15
C PRO A 525 17.49 -15.69 13.92
N PHE A 526 18.21 -14.80 13.23
CA PHE A 526 18.76 -13.58 13.82
C PHE A 526 17.64 -12.61 14.24
N GLY A 527 16.65 -12.36 13.37
CA GLY A 527 15.53 -11.49 13.69
C GLY A 527 14.68 -12.01 14.85
N LEU A 528 14.42 -13.33 14.90
CA LEU A 528 13.70 -13.94 16.02
C LEU A 528 14.51 -13.85 17.33
N ALA A 529 15.80 -14.13 17.30
CA ALA A 529 16.69 -14.03 18.46
C ALA A 529 16.66 -12.63 19.06
N SER A 530 16.78 -11.59 18.23
CA SER A 530 16.69 -10.20 18.64
C SER A 530 15.32 -9.84 19.25
N ASN A 531 14.24 -10.36 18.66
CA ASN A 531 12.86 -10.04 19.07
C ASN A 531 12.49 -10.63 20.45
N ILE A 532 12.92 -11.87 20.72
CA ILE A 532 12.58 -12.56 21.99
C ILE A 532 13.71 -12.59 23.02
N GLY A 533 14.89 -12.06 22.70
CA GLY A 533 16.02 -11.95 23.62
C GLY A 533 16.70 -13.29 23.94
N VAL A 534 16.80 -14.21 22.98
CA VAL A 534 17.46 -15.52 23.14
C VAL A 534 18.68 -15.63 22.23
N PRO A 535 19.59 -16.58 22.48
CA PRO A 535 20.69 -16.89 21.57
C PRO A 535 20.18 -17.27 20.18
N GLN A 536 20.91 -16.90 19.13
CA GLN A 536 20.53 -17.19 17.74
C GLN A 536 20.39 -18.69 17.46
N ALA A 537 21.18 -19.53 18.14
CA ALA A 537 21.10 -20.99 18.05
C ALA A 537 19.73 -21.52 18.53
N ASP A 538 19.22 -20.98 19.64
CA ASP A 538 17.92 -21.34 20.19
C ASP A 538 16.79 -20.89 19.30
N ALA A 539 16.85 -19.64 18.79
CA ALA A 539 15.89 -19.13 17.83
C ALA A 539 15.83 -19.99 16.55
N LYS A 540 17.00 -20.41 16.05
CA LYS A 540 17.07 -21.35 14.91
C LYS A 540 16.39 -22.67 15.24
N LYS A 541 16.68 -23.26 16.41
CA LYS A 541 16.05 -24.50 16.86
C LYS A 541 14.53 -24.37 16.96
N TYR A 542 14.01 -23.26 17.49
CA TYR A 542 12.56 -23.03 17.56
C TYR A 542 11.89 -22.99 16.17
N ILE A 543 12.52 -22.34 15.21
CA ILE A 543 12.03 -22.32 13.82
C ILE A 543 12.08 -23.72 13.21
N GLU A 544 13.17 -24.45 13.36
CA GLU A 544 13.34 -25.80 12.84
C GLU A 544 12.31 -26.76 13.46
N THR A 545 12.16 -26.75 14.79
CA THR A 545 11.17 -27.56 15.51
C THR A 545 9.74 -27.22 15.05
N PHE A 546 9.43 -25.94 14.85
CA PHE A 546 8.12 -25.55 14.32
C PHE A 546 7.88 -26.23 12.96
N PHE A 547 8.81 -26.16 12.02
CA PHE A 547 8.64 -26.75 10.70
C PHE A 547 8.65 -28.28 10.70
N GLU A 548 9.32 -28.93 11.66
CA GLU A 548 9.22 -30.37 11.86
C GLU A 548 7.81 -30.78 12.31
N LYS A 549 7.22 -29.99 13.21
CA LYS A 549 5.89 -30.24 13.77
C LYS A 549 4.74 -29.85 12.82
N PHE A 550 4.93 -28.78 12.06
CA PHE A 550 3.97 -28.23 11.10
C PHE A 550 4.53 -28.32 9.68
N ALA A 551 4.80 -29.55 9.23
CA ALA A 551 5.48 -29.79 7.95
C ALA A 551 4.70 -29.27 6.72
N ALA A 552 3.37 -29.26 6.78
CA ALA A 552 2.55 -28.73 5.68
C ALA A 552 2.68 -27.21 5.53
N VAL A 553 2.98 -26.48 6.61
CA VAL A 553 3.30 -25.05 6.55
C VAL A 553 4.59 -24.83 5.77
N ARG A 554 5.63 -25.65 6.01
CA ARG A 554 6.88 -25.56 5.23
C ARG A 554 6.64 -25.82 3.74
N ALA A 555 5.88 -26.87 3.44
CA ALA A 555 5.54 -27.23 2.07
C ALA A 555 4.75 -26.10 1.35
N LEU A 556 3.85 -25.39 2.07
CA LEU A 556 3.17 -24.20 1.53
C LEU A 556 4.16 -23.10 1.18
N MET A 557 5.11 -22.79 2.08
CA MET A 557 6.10 -21.75 1.84
C MET A 557 6.99 -22.06 0.64
N ASP A 558 7.47 -23.29 0.56
CA ASP A 558 8.31 -23.74 -0.55
C ASP A 558 7.55 -23.66 -1.89
N ARG A 559 6.25 -24.04 -1.92
CA ARG A 559 5.38 -23.87 -3.11
C ARG A 559 5.21 -22.42 -3.49
N ASN A 560 4.95 -21.52 -2.51
CA ASN A 560 4.77 -20.10 -2.80
C ASN A 560 6.05 -19.45 -3.37
N ILE A 561 7.22 -19.86 -2.88
CA ILE A 561 8.50 -19.40 -3.42
C ILE A 561 8.71 -19.96 -4.84
N ASP A 562 8.36 -21.22 -5.08
CA ASP A 562 8.45 -21.82 -6.41
C ASP A 562 7.48 -21.21 -7.40
N ASP A 563 6.25 -20.92 -6.99
CA ASP A 563 5.28 -20.15 -7.78
C ASP A 563 5.81 -18.77 -8.14
N GLY A 564 6.40 -18.05 -7.17
CA GLY A 564 7.04 -16.77 -7.43
C GLY A 564 8.20 -16.85 -8.43
N LYS A 565 8.97 -17.95 -8.43
CA LYS A 565 10.06 -18.21 -9.39
C LYS A 565 9.55 -18.60 -10.76
N THR A 566 8.57 -19.47 -10.84
CA THR A 566 8.11 -20.08 -12.10
C THR A 566 7.02 -19.28 -12.79
N LYS A 567 6.02 -18.80 -12.03
CA LYS A 567 4.89 -18.01 -12.55
C LYS A 567 5.17 -16.51 -12.52
N GLY A 568 6.14 -16.04 -11.72
CA GLY A 568 6.43 -14.64 -11.50
C GLY A 568 5.52 -13.95 -10.47
N TYR A 569 4.56 -14.67 -9.87
CA TYR A 569 3.62 -14.13 -8.89
C TYR A 569 3.12 -15.20 -7.92
N THR A 570 2.56 -14.73 -6.80
CA THR A 570 1.75 -15.56 -5.88
C THR A 570 0.31 -15.05 -5.85
N THR A 571 -0.62 -15.86 -5.29
CA THR A 571 -2.05 -15.54 -5.27
C THR A 571 -2.65 -15.69 -3.88
N THR A 572 -3.70 -14.89 -3.62
CA THR A 572 -4.57 -15.02 -2.44
C THR A 572 -5.67 -16.08 -2.69
N ILE A 573 -6.50 -16.31 -1.65
CA ILE A 573 -7.68 -17.19 -1.74
C ILE A 573 -8.71 -16.74 -2.79
N LEU A 574 -8.79 -15.43 -3.09
CA LEU A 574 -9.66 -14.89 -4.14
C LEU A 574 -8.94 -14.66 -5.48
N GLY A 575 -7.72 -15.16 -5.62
CA GLY A 575 -6.97 -15.06 -6.87
C GLY A 575 -6.32 -13.71 -7.11
N ARG A 576 -6.24 -12.81 -6.12
CA ARG A 576 -5.45 -11.58 -6.22
C ARG A 576 -4.00 -11.93 -6.49
N ARG A 577 -3.42 -11.40 -7.56
CA ARG A 577 -2.03 -11.65 -7.92
C ARG A 577 -1.08 -10.65 -7.29
N ARG A 578 0.02 -11.16 -6.75
CA ARG A 578 1.16 -10.37 -6.30
C ARG A 578 2.39 -10.71 -7.15
N PRO A 579 2.75 -9.91 -8.16
CA PRO A 579 3.98 -10.10 -8.93
C PRO A 579 5.22 -9.92 -8.03
N ILE A 580 6.23 -10.78 -8.24
CA ILE A 580 7.47 -10.79 -7.44
C ILE A 580 8.68 -10.80 -8.39
N PRO A 581 8.98 -9.67 -9.05
CA PRO A 581 10.11 -9.57 -9.97
C PRO A 581 11.46 -9.83 -9.29
N GLU A 582 11.56 -9.64 -7.98
CA GLU A 582 12.77 -9.91 -7.18
C GLU A 582 13.22 -11.38 -7.24
N LEU A 583 12.30 -12.30 -7.53
CA LEU A 583 12.62 -13.73 -7.71
C LEU A 583 13.08 -14.07 -9.12
N GLN A 584 12.89 -13.18 -10.10
CA GLN A 584 13.30 -13.36 -11.48
C GLN A 584 14.75 -12.86 -11.73
N GLY A 585 15.27 -12.01 -10.85
CA GLY A 585 16.60 -11.43 -10.95
C GLY A 585 17.72 -12.31 -10.37
N GLY A 586 18.98 -12.03 -10.79
CA GLY A 586 20.17 -12.73 -10.34
C GLY A 586 20.80 -12.21 -9.03
N ASP A 587 20.31 -11.10 -8.45
CA ASP A 587 20.88 -10.51 -7.22
C ASP A 587 20.44 -11.29 -5.97
N PRO A 588 21.38 -11.91 -5.21
CA PRO A 588 21.05 -12.65 -3.99
C PRO A 588 20.36 -11.83 -2.91
N SER A 589 20.61 -10.50 -2.83
CA SER A 589 19.98 -9.64 -1.84
C SER A 589 18.50 -9.41 -2.16
N GLN A 590 18.18 -9.18 -3.43
CA GLN A 590 16.81 -9.05 -3.92
C GLN A 590 16.04 -10.37 -3.79
N ARG A 591 16.70 -11.49 -4.08
CA ARG A 591 16.09 -12.81 -3.94
C ARG A 591 15.57 -13.09 -2.53
N GLY A 592 16.31 -12.75 -1.48
CA GLY A 592 15.85 -12.91 -0.09
C GLY A 592 14.64 -12.00 0.24
N VAL A 593 14.53 -10.84 -0.38
CA VAL A 593 13.33 -9.99 -0.29
C VAL A 593 12.16 -10.67 -0.99
N GLY A 594 12.35 -11.14 -2.23
CA GLY A 594 11.33 -11.82 -3.00
C GLY A 594 10.80 -13.10 -2.32
N GLU A 595 11.66 -13.90 -1.69
CA GLU A 595 11.25 -15.10 -0.95
C GLU A 595 10.32 -14.75 0.23
N ARG A 596 10.64 -13.69 0.99
CA ARG A 596 9.74 -13.19 2.05
C ARG A 596 8.41 -12.68 1.49
N MET A 597 8.44 -11.97 0.37
CA MET A 597 7.21 -11.50 -0.29
C MET A 597 6.35 -12.66 -0.76
N ALA A 598 6.94 -13.71 -1.33
CA ALA A 598 6.24 -14.90 -1.79
C ALA A 598 5.53 -15.65 -0.66
N VAL A 599 6.17 -15.74 0.51
CA VAL A 599 5.60 -16.38 1.69
C VAL A 599 4.48 -15.57 2.31
N ASN A 600 4.68 -14.26 2.44
CA ASN A 600 3.81 -13.37 3.20
C ASN A 600 2.56 -12.93 2.40
N SER A 601 2.72 -12.61 1.10
CA SER A 601 1.64 -12.01 0.31
C SER A 601 0.37 -12.85 0.21
N PRO A 602 0.41 -14.19 0.06
CA PRO A 602 -0.80 -15.01 0.05
C PRO A 602 -1.60 -14.92 1.36
N ILE A 603 -0.91 -14.85 2.50
CA ILE A 603 -1.54 -14.82 3.83
C ILE A 603 -2.13 -13.45 4.10
N GLN A 604 -1.31 -12.40 4.02
CA GLN A 604 -1.77 -11.02 4.26
C GLN A 604 -2.81 -10.56 3.24
N GLY A 605 -2.60 -10.92 1.96
CA GLY A 605 -3.57 -10.56 0.92
C GLY A 605 -4.89 -11.29 1.10
N SER A 606 -4.88 -12.54 1.54
CA SER A 606 -6.13 -13.27 1.85
C SER A 606 -6.86 -12.68 3.05
N ALA A 607 -6.14 -12.17 4.07
CA ALA A 607 -6.74 -11.43 5.18
C ALA A 607 -7.38 -10.12 4.68
N ALA A 608 -6.71 -9.42 3.77
CA ALA A 608 -7.25 -8.21 3.14
C ALA A 608 -8.50 -8.49 2.29
N ASP A 609 -8.49 -9.58 1.52
CA ASP A 609 -9.66 -10.00 0.74
C ASP A 609 -10.84 -10.34 1.67
N LEU A 610 -10.57 -11.05 2.75
CA LEU A 610 -11.57 -11.46 3.73
C LEU A 610 -12.22 -10.26 4.42
N ILE A 611 -11.45 -9.30 4.92
CA ILE A 611 -12.02 -8.10 5.57
C ILE A 611 -12.82 -7.26 4.58
N LYS A 612 -12.40 -7.15 3.32
CA LYS A 612 -13.16 -6.45 2.26
C LYS A 612 -14.52 -7.07 2.01
N VAL A 613 -14.58 -8.40 1.91
CA VAL A 613 -15.86 -9.13 1.77
C VAL A 613 -16.74 -8.91 3.00
N ALA A 614 -16.17 -9.00 4.20
CA ALA A 614 -16.90 -8.73 5.44
C ALA A 614 -17.46 -7.30 5.49
N MET A 615 -16.66 -6.29 5.06
CA MET A 615 -17.12 -4.88 5.01
C MET A 615 -18.33 -4.72 4.10
N ILE A 616 -18.31 -5.34 2.92
CA ILE A 616 -19.43 -5.28 1.96
C ILE A 616 -20.67 -5.92 2.56
N ASP A 617 -20.54 -7.13 3.11
CA ASP A 617 -21.66 -7.88 3.65
C ASP A 617 -22.25 -7.22 4.91
N VAL A 618 -21.41 -6.71 5.81
CA VAL A 618 -21.82 -5.96 7.00
C VAL A 618 -22.55 -4.68 6.60
N HIS A 619 -21.98 -3.92 5.66
CA HIS A 619 -22.58 -2.68 5.16
C HIS A 619 -23.98 -2.93 4.61
N GLN A 620 -24.16 -3.93 3.73
CA GLN A 620 -25.46 -4.27 3.15
C GLN A 620 -26.47 -4.63 4.25
N ARG A 621 -26.08 -5.48 5.19
CA ARG A 621 -26.96 -5.90 6.27
C ARG A 621 -27.31 -4.76 7.23
N LEU A 622 -26.38 -3.82 7.48
CA LEU A 622 -26.67 -2.64 8.29
C LEU A 622 -27.67 -1.73 7.59
N GLN A 623 -27.53 -1.49 6.29
CA GLN A 623 -28.48 -0.68 5.54
C GLN A 623 -29.90 -1.27 5.58
N ASP A 624 -30.02 -2.60 5.46
CA ASP A 624 -31.30 -3.28 5.44
C ASP A 624 -31.96 -3.38 6.84
N GLU A 625 -31.19 -3.61 7.90
CA GLU A 625 -31.71 -4.00 9.21
C GLU A 625 -31.47 -2.97 10.33
N LEU A 626 -30.39 -2.19 10.24
CA LEU A 626 -29.94 -1.24 11.28
C LEU A 626 -29.31 0.03 10.66
N PRO A 627 -30.03 0.81 9.86
CA PRO A 627 -29.49 1.95 9.11
C PRO A 627 -28.96 3.08 10.01
N THR A 628 -29.25 3.06 11.29
CA THR A 628 -28.74 4.00 12.30
C THR A 628 -27.35 3.65 12.80
N THR A 629 -26.90 2.40 12.64
CA THR A 629 -25.55 1.96 12.96
C THR A 629 -24.62 2.24 11.77
N LYS A 630 -23.56 3.02 11.98
CA LYS A 630 -22.66 3.48 10.93
C LYS A 630 -21.30 2.82 11.08
N MET A 631 -20.77 2.25 10.00
CA MET A 631 -19.35 1.90 9.94
C MET A 631 -18.55 3.18 9.77
N ILE A 632 -17.59 3.44 10.64
CA ILE A 632 -16.85 4.72 10.69
C ILE A 632 -15.34 4.59 10.47
N LEU A 633 -14.77 3.39 10.64
CA LEU A 633 -13.35 3.17 10.40
C LEU A 633 -13.04 1.68 10.19
N GLN A 634 -12.01 1.41 9.40
CA GLN A 634 -11.37 0.10 9.27
C GLN A 634 -9.87 0.25 9.62
N VAL A 635 -9.38 -0.57 10.54
CA VAL A 635 -7.98 -0.58 10.97
C VAL A 635 -7.47 -2.01 11.04
N HIS A 636 -6.52 -2.41 10.18
CA HIS A 636 -5.99 -3.77 10.10
C HIS A 636 -7.11 -4.82 9.93
N ASP A 637 -7.42 -5.56 10.97
CA ASP A 637 -8.42 -6.63 11.00
C ASP A 637 -9.69 -6.23 11.78
N GLU A 638 -9.77 -4.93 12.18
CA GLU A 638 -10.83 -4.36 13.02
C GLU A 638 -11.76 -3.46 12.19
N LEU A 639 -13.08 -3.59 12.45
CA LEU A 639 -14.13 -2.67 11.99
C LEU A 639 -14.69 -1.91 13.18
N ILE A 640 -14.86 -0.60 13.04
CA ILE A 640 -15.38 0.27 14.09
C ILE A 640 -16.71 0.87 13.64
N PHE A 641 -17.69 0.79 14.52
CA PHE A 641 -19.05 1.26 14.29
C PHE A 641 -19.45 2.27 15.36
N GLU A 642 -20.28 3.22 14.95
CA GLU A 642 -21.01 4.12 15.82
C GLU A 642 -22.47 3.63 15.86
N THR A 643 -22.94 3.24 17.03
CA THR A 643 -24.22 2.54 17.19
C THR A 643 -25.07 3.23 18.26
N PRO A 644 -26.35 3.56 18.01
CA PRO A 644 -27.26 4.00 19.06
C PRO A 644 -27.34 2.95 20.19
N GLU A 645 -27.42 3.40 21.45
CA GLU A 645 -27.51 2.49 22.60
C GLU A 645 -28.67 1.51 22.50
N ALA A 646 -29.80 1.95 21.92
CA ALA A 646 -30.99 1.11 21.74
C ALA A 646 -30.76 -0.07 20.76
N ASP A 647 -29.85 0.10 19.79
CA ASP A 647 -29.59 -0.90 18.74
C ASP A 647 -28.35 -1.75 19.04
N LEU A 648 -27.61 -1.46 20.12
CA LEU A 648 -26.28 -2.01 20.39
C LEU A 648 -26.25 -3.54 20.40
N GLU A 649 -27.15 -4.20 21.11
CA GLU A 649 -27.13 -5.66 21.19
C GLU A 649 -27.48 -6.33 19.85
N ARG A 650 -28.38 -5.72 19.06
CA ARG A 650 -28.67 -6.19 17.71
C ARG A 650 -27.48 -6.00 16.79
N ALA A 651 -26.81 -4.84 16.86
CA ALA A 651 -25.63 -4.56 16.08
C ALA A 651 -24.48 -5.53 16.41
N LYS A 652 -24.23 -5.83 17.67
CA LYS A 652 -23.24 -6.83 18.11
C LYS A 652 -23.50 -8.20 17.50
N GLN A 653 -24.77 -8.66 17.57
CA GLN A 653 -25.16 -9.96 17.00
C GLN A 653 -24.99 -9.98 15.48
N LEU A 654 -25.49 -8.97 14.77
CA LEU A 654 -25.44 -8.87 13.32
C LEU A 654 -23.99 -8.81 12.83
N VAL A 655 -23.19 -7.89 13.35
CA VAL A 655 -21.78 -7.69 12.93
C VAL A 655 -20.98 -8.97 13.17
N LYS A 656 -21.07 -9.56 14.36
CA LYS A 656 -20.39 -10.81 14.68
C LYS A 656 -20.77 -11.93 13.73
N GLN A 657 -22.08 -12.14 13.56
CA GLN A 657 -22.60 -13.20 12.69
C GLN A 657 -22.10 -13.05 11.24
N VAL A 658 -22.17 -11.84 10.68
CA VAL A 658 -21.76 -11.59 9.30
C VAL A 658 -20.24 -11.76 9.13
N MET A 659 -19.44 -11.17 10.01
CA MET A 659 -18.00 -11.30 9.96
C MET A 659 -17.54 -12.75 10.12
N GLU A 660 -18.09 -13.52 11.07
CA GLU A 660 -17.74 -14.93 11.24
C GLU A 660 -18.22 -15.80 10.06
N ALA A 661 -19.38 -15.51 9.47
CA ALA A 661 -19.90 -16.21 8.29
C ALA A 661 -19.05 -15.99 7.02
N THR A 662 -18.27 -14.93 6.94
CA THR A 662 -17.38 -14.63 5.79
C THR A 662 -16.41 -15.78 5.54
N GLY A 663 -15.89 -16.44 6.58
CA GLY A 663 -15.02 -17.61 6.43
C GLY A 663 -15.69 -18.75 5.69
N THR A 664 -16.92 -19.10 6.07
CA THR A 664 -17.71 -20.13 5.40
C THR A 664 -18.05 -19.76 3.96
N LYS A 665 -18.42 -18.48 3.72
CA LYS A 665 -18.69 -17.94 2.39
C LYS A 665 -17.48 -18.08 1.46
N LEU A 666 -16.26 -17.90 1.98
CA LEU A 666 -15.02 -18.02 1.25
C LEU A 666 -14.43 -19.43 1.25
N GLY A 667 -15.12 -20.41 1.85
CA GLY A 667 -14.69 -21.82 1.88
C GLY A 667 -13.49 -22.10 2.78
N LEU A 668 -13.25 -21.28 3.84
CA LEU A 668 -12.18 -21.55 4.78
C LEU A 668 -12.39 -22.88 5.51
N SER A 669 -11.31 -23.65 5.67
CA SER A 669 -11.31 -24.93 6.40
C SER A 669 -11.36 -24.77 7.92
N VAL A 670 -11.27 -23.56 8.43
CA VAL A 670 -11.28 -23.23 9.85
C VAL A 670 -12.33 -22.15 10.15
N PRO A 671 -13.03 -22.22 11.30
CA PRO A 671 -13.98 -21.17 11.66
C PRO A 671 -13.25 -19.85 11.92
N LEU A 672 -13.85 -18.74 11.50
CA LEU A 672 -13.46 -17.41 11.95
C LEU A 672 -14.06 -17.09 13.31
N LYS A 673 -13.38 -16.26 14.07
CA LYS A 673 -13.81 -15.79 15.38
C LYS A 673 -13.64 -14.28 15.47
N VAL A 674 -14.68 -13.61 15.95
CA VAL A 674 -14.71 -12.15 16.09
C VAL A 674 -14.82 -11.80 17.57
N ASP A 675 -13.86 -11.03 18.05
CA ASP A 675 -13.89 -10.44 19.38
C ASP A 675 -14.58 -9.07 19.28
N LEU A 676 -15.52 -8.81 20.22
CA LEU A 676 -16.29 -7.58 20.26
C LEU A 676 -15.95 -6.79 21.50
N GLY A 677 -15.75 -5.49 21.34
CA GLY A 677 -15.63 -4.54 22.43
C GLY A 677 -16.59 -3.36 22.25
N VAL A 678 -17.00 -2.76 23.36
CA VAL A 678 -17.98 -1.66 23.39
C VAL A 678 -17.52 -0.60 24.36
N GLY A 679 -17.69 0.66 24.01
CA GLY A 679 -17.31 1.77 24.89
C GLY A 679 -17.69 3.15 24.34
N LEU A 680 -17.54 4.15 25.18
CA LEU A 680 -17.75 5.55 24.81
C LEU A 680 -16.59 6.15 24.01
N ASN A 681 -15.46 5.48 23.98
CA ASN A 681 -14.29 5.87 23.20
C ASN A 681 -13.55 4.64 22.65
N TRP A 682 -12.67 4.85 21.68
CA TRP A 682 -11.97 3.77 20.99
C TRP A 682 -11.04 2.95 21.91
N ARG A 683 -10.43 3.56 22.93
CA ARG A 683 -9.61 2.81 23.90
C ARG A 683 -10.44 1.76 24.64
N VAL A 684 -11.60 2.14 25.16
CA VAL A 684 -12.49 1.26 25.94
C VAL A 684 -13.20 0.24 25.03
N ALA A 685 -13.53 0.65 23.81
CA ALA A 685 -14.23 -0.20 22.84
C ALA A 685 -13.31 -1.25 22.20
N HIS A 686 -11.99 -1.09 22.22
CA HIS A 686 -11.07 -2.06 21.62
C HIS A 686 -11.08 -3.36 22.44
N PRO A 687 -11.35 -4.56 21.80
CA PRO A 687 -11.53 -5.83 22.48
C PRO A 687 -10.26 -6.42 23.11
#